data_5ec143f43475256350a4e32101fef4b9
#
_entry.id   5ec143f43475256350a4e32101fef4b9
#
_cell.length_a   1.000
_cell.length_b   1.000
_cell.length_c   1.000
_cell.angle_alpha   90.00
_cell.angle_beta   90.00
_cell.angle_gamma   90.00
#
_symmetry.space_group_name_H-M   'P 1'
#
loop_
_entity.id
_entity.type
_entity.pdbx_description
1 polymer ?
#
loop_
_entity_poly.entity_id
_entity_poly.type
_entity_poly.pdbx_seq_one_letter_code
_entity_poly.pdbx_strand_id
1 'polypeptide(L)'
;MKRSIRLLCFLYVLCCTVFVVAQPYAIQHLGVENGLSNNFVLSMAQDKRGCIWVATEVGLNRFDGNGFTVYKQHNSEIAGDALNTLLYDEKEDVLWMGGKFGGLCAWEGKSGCFRTYQARNGMKLENIVHLAKANDGGIWITPHHYDPIYFDSRSHRFTSLSDMGIQLDCRSNLCAFADGDLLYVGHYRGGMSIIDLKKKTTRRMLHDPSVPQSLPGHSVYSLYKDRLGHLWVGTEWGLGLLDSSTGRFTVFRHVPGRISSLVADRVYDICETADGKLWIACDVGGISILDLSQITFKHPEEVCFENLLSAVTGKGLSSSNIRKVLQDSYGNIWIGNYSCGLDFISHRPPVFQICGDRPVYGMYRGEEGQLWVGGENELLLYKNDSLAKRFDICCDMLCSYGWVAAIIDDGQGFLLLGLSDNGILRTELRTGKTERVPMGIRDVRVMTFFRDTDEKIWIGTVLGLYSYTKGIVRKETELNSKLEEKSVYGILRDRQGKLWVGTYGWGLKVFDDNNRVVAELNPDTGFPDGTVNSLFEDSQGGVWIATRAGLGYVPDTRYPERYSFYGYDHGLEDVFIRAVQEDVNGEIWISTNNGISHWDKKEQKFDNYDYRDGIPMGNFIEGSACRGVDGTLYFGSLKGICHFNPQELDTSYRVTPVQIMECRAMDGRTGKGDRLILPEENGNIELPYDRNSFRITFSVPDYAQNKRIEYAYKIEGLEDNWVNIGEESQMVLRNIPPGTYIFRVKARLRNGDWDESHVAAVPFCIHPPLWRTWYAYTFYGLLLLCGLYFWMCTYKRKLAARIALAAEEKRIRDEQELNNERLRFYTNVTHELRTPLTLILGPLEDLTGH
;
A
#
# COMPACT_ATOMS: atom_id res chain seq x y z
N MET A 1 -52.29 -35.16 -0.31
CA MET A 1 -52.01 -33.77 0.02
C MET A 1 -50.79 -33.56 0.92
N LYS A 2 -50.67 -34.11 2.15
CA LYS A 2 -49.51 -33.94 3.04
C LYS A 2 -48.18 -34.49 2.51
N ARG A 3 -48.16 -35.55 1.69
CA ARG A 3 -46.95 -36.11 1.07
C ARG A 3 -46.52 -35.27 -0.15
N SER A 4 -47.46 -34.70 -0.91
CA SER A 4 -47.15 -33.84 -2.06
C SER A 4 -46.60 -32.47 -1.62
N ILE A 5 -47.05 -31.93 -0.48
CA ILE A 5 -46.54 -30.70 0.09
C ILE A 5 -45.08 -30.87 0.63
N ARG A 6 -44.81 -32.03 1.25
CA ARG A 6 -43.46 -32.37 1.70
C ARG A 6 -42.49 -32.57 0.53
N LEU A 7 -42.95 -33.14 -0.59
CA LEU A 7 -42.13 -33.30 -1.81
C LEU A 7 -41.87 -31.93 -2.49
N LEU A 8 -42.88 -31.04 -2.51
CA LEU A 8 -42.72 -29.67 -3.00
C LEU A 8 -41.80 -28.83 -2.11
N CYS A 9 -41.91 -28.94 -0.79
CA CYS A 9 -40.98 -28.29 0.12
C CYS A 9 -39.56 -28.85 -0.01
N PHE A 10 -39.38 -30.15 -0.23
CA PHE A 10 -38.08 -30.77 -0.46
C PHE A 10 -37.47 -30.36 -1.80
N LEU A 11 -38.29 -30.28 -2.86
CA LEU A 11 -37.88 -29.73 -4.15
C LEU A 11 -37.54 -28.20 -4.07
N TYR A 12 -38.27 -27.44 -3.27
CA TYR A 12 -38.02 -26.04 -3.05
C TYR A 12 -36.69 -25.81 -2.27
N VAL A 13 -36.39 -26.63 -1.28
CA VAL A 13 -35.12 -26.63 -0.53
C VAL A 13 -33.96 -27.13 -1.39
N LEU A 14 -34.20 -28.07 -2.33
CA LEU A 14 -33.18 -28.54 -3.28
C LEU A 14 -32.87 -27.53 -4.39
N CYS A 15 -33.84 -26.64 -4.73
CA CYS A 15 -33.61 -25.55 -5.68
C CYS A 15 -32.95 -24.30 -5.05
N CYS A 16 -32.86 -24.22 -3.72
CA CYS A 16 -32.18 -23.16 -3.01
C CYS A 16 -30.74 -23.48 -2.61
N THR A 17 -30.09 -24.44 -3.27
CA THR A 17 -28.63 -24.46 -3.26
C THR A 17 -28.18 -23.24 -4.03
N VAL A 18 -28.01 -22.12 -3.35
CA VAL A 18 -27.23 -20.98 -3.83
C VAL A 18 -25.84 -21.52 -4.08
N PHE A 19 -25.53 -21.78 -5.34
CA PHE A 19 -24.14 -21.91 -5.75
C PHE A 19 -23.49 -20.55 -5.43
N VAL A 20 -22.81 -20.47 -4.29
CA VAL A 20 -21.85 -19.40 -4.05
C VAL A 20 -20.73 -19.70 -5.05
N VAL A 21 -20.84 -19.11 -6.23
CA VAL A 21 -19.71 -19.05 -7.16
C VAL A 21 -18.66 -18.25 -6.42
N ALA A 22 -17.54 -18.86 -6.09
CA ALA A 22 -16.40 -18.15 -5.53
C ALA A 22 -16.07 -17.02 -6.51
N GLN A 23 -16.14 -15.77 -6.06
CA GLN A 23 -15.80 -14.64 -6.92
C GLN A 23 -14.30 -14.71 -7.19
N PRO A 24 -13.87 -14.68 -8.47
CA PRO A 24 -12.48 -14.87 -8.83
C PRO A 24 -11.58 -13.67 -8.45
N TYR A 25 -12.16 -12.61 -7.88
CA TYR A 25 -11.47 -11.35 -7.58
C TYR A 25 -11.29 -11.14 -6.08
N ALA A 26 -10.04 -10.86 -5.67
CA ALA A 26 -9.75 -10.36 -4.33
C ALA A 26 -10.02 -8.84 -4.29
N ILE A 27 -11.02 -8.43 -3.52
CA ILE A 27 -11.47 -7.03 -3.44
C ILE A 27 -10.98 -6.43 -2.13
N GLN A 28 -10.27 -5.30 -2.21
CA GLN A 28 -9.89 -4.48 -1.06
C GLN A 28 -10.79 -3.25 -1.00
N HIS A 29 -11.18 -2.87 0.20
CA HIS A 29 -12.02 -1.70 0.43
C HIS A 29 -11.20 -0.53 1.01
N LEU A 30 -11.43 0.70 0.49
CA LEU A 30 -10.82 1.94 0.93
C LEU A 30 -11.91 3.00 1.16
N GLY A 31 -12.07 3.41 2.41
CA GLY A 31 -13.09 4.38 2.81
C GLY A 31 -12.54 5.54 3.64
N VAL A 32 -13.43 6.21 4.36
CA VAL A 32 -13.05 7.31 5.27
C VAL A 32 -12.10 6.85 6.38
N GLU A 33 -12.18 5.60 6.78
CA GLU A 33 -11.27 4.96 7.75
C GLU A 33 -9.82 4.86 7.22
N ASN A 34 -9.63 4.89 5.89
CA ASN A 34 -8.33 4.92 5.23
C ASN A 34 -7.88 6.34 4.84
N GLY A 35 -8.66 7.38 5.23
CA GLY A 35 -8.34 8.78 4.97
C GLY A 35 -9.05 9.40 3.77
N LEU A 36 -9.97 8.71 3.10
CA LEU A 36 -10.82 9.29 2.07
C LEU A 36 -11.72 10.37 2.69
N SER A 37 -11.89 11.51 2.03
CA SER A 37 -12.64 12.66 2.57
C SER A 37 -14.13 12.40 2.74
N ASN A 38 -14.70 11.48 1.95
CA ASN A 38 -16.11 11.10 1.97
C ASN A 38 -16.32 9.80 1.18
N ASN A 39 -17.25 8.95 1.62
CA ASN A 39 -17.56 7.68 0.95
C ASN A 39 -18.43 7.81 -0.32
N PHE A 40 -18.92 9.01 -0.66
CA PHE A 40 -19.65 9.26 -1.90
C PHE A 40 -18.67 9.55 -3.04
N VAL A 41 -18.28 8.52 -3.80
CA VAL A 41 -17.36 8.64 -4.93
C VAL A 41 -18.17 8.92 -6.21
N LEU A 42 -17.84 10.02 -6.90
CA LEU A 42 -18.57 10.47 -8.08
C LEU A 42 -17.75 10.34 -9.37
N SER A 43 -16.44 10.54 -9.30
CA SER A 43 -15.54 10.40 -10.44
C SER A 43 -14.12 10.03 -10.01
N MET A 44 -13.37 9.39 -10.91
CA MET A 44 -11.99 9.01 -10.70
C MET A 44 -11.16 9.27 -11.95
N ALA A 45 -9.89 9.57 -11.78
CA ALA A 45 -8.90 9.68 -12.86
C ALA A 45 -7.52 9.28 -12.35
N GLN A 46 -6.64 8.81 -13.23
CA GLN A 46 -5.24 8.55 -12.94
C GLN A 46 -4.38 9.63 -13.58
N ASP A 47 -3.39 10.16 -12.85
CA ASP A 47 -2.40 11.07 -13.40
C ASP A 47 -1.18 10.31 -13.96
N LYS A 48 -0.30 11.02 -14.61
CA LYS A 48 0.90 10.45 -15.26
C LYS A 48 1.95 9.92 -14.25
N ARG A 49 1.86 10.30 -12.96
CA ARG A 49 2.68 9.74 -11.89
C ARG A 49 2.12 8.44 -11.33
N GLY A 50 0.93 8.06 -11.82
CA GLY A 50 0.20 6.88 -11.39
C GLY A 50 -0.76 7.12 -10.25
N CYS A 51 -0.82 8.32 -9.64
CA CYS A 51 -1.75 8.62 -8.54
C CYS A 51 -3.21 8.54 -8.99
N ILE A 52 -4.05 8.00 -8.13
CA ILE A 52 -5.49 7.96 -8.35
C ILE A 52 -6.15 9.17 -7.70
N TRP A 53 -6.81 9.97 -8.53
CA TRP A 53 -7.60 11.12 -8.10
C TRP A 53 -9.06 10.74 -7.97
N VAL A 54 -9.67 11.12 -6.85
CA VAL A 54 -11.03 10.74 -6.50
C VAL A 54 -11.84 11.99 -6.14
N ALA A 55 -12.87 12.26 -6.93
CA ALA A 55 -13.85 13.30 -6.64
C ALA A 55 -14.95 12.78 -5.73
N THR A 56 -15.19 13.50 -4.64
CA THR A 56 -16.26 13.19 -3.69
C THR A 56 -17.17 14.40 -3.48
N GLU A 57 -18.27 14.23 -2.73
CA GLU A 57 -19.12 15.37 -2.34
C GLU A 57 -18.42 16.35 -1.38
N VAL A 58 -17.29 15.97 -0.76
CA VAL A 58 -16.63 16.73 0.32
C VAL A 58 -15.11 16.85 0.12
N GLY A 59 -14.67 17.05 -1.11
CA GLY A 59 -13.28 17.30 -1.46
C GLY A 59 -12.74 16.45 -2.59
N LEU A 60 -11.55 16.83 -3.05
CA LEU A 60 -10.73 16.09 -3.98
C LEU A 60 -9.70 15.29 -3.19
N ASN A 61 -9.51 14.04 -3.55
CA ASN A 61 -8.55 13.15 -2.91
C ASN A 61 -7.53 12.68 -3.93
N ARG A 62 -6.26 12.62 -3.54
CA ARG A 62 -5.18 12.00 -4.30
C ARG A 62 -4.65 10.81 -3.51
N PHE A 63 -4.73 9.64 -4.07
CA PHE A 63 -4.16 8.41 -3.51
C PHE A 63 -2.86 8.10 -4.21
N ASP A 64 -1.78 7.99 -3.46
CA ASP A 64 -0.43 7.71 -3.96
C ASP A 64 0.06 6.28 -3.62
N GLY A 65 -0.83 5.48 -3.00
CA GLY A 65 -0.55 4.14 -2.54
C GLY A 65 -0.28 4.06 -1.03
N ASN A 66 0.27 5.08 -0.43
CA ASN A 66 0.53 5.12 1.01
C ASN A 66 -0.65 5.72 1.78
N GLY A 67 -1.41 6.62 1.14
CA GLY A 67 -2.56 7.26 1.77
C GLY A 67 -3.25 8.29 0.89
N PHE A 68 -4.30 8.90 1.45
CA PHE A 68 -5.05 9.96 0.78
C PHE A 68 -4.55 11.35 1.20
N THR A 69 -4.18 12.17 0.20
CA THR A 69 -4.02 13.61 0.38
C THR A 69 -5.35 14.29 0.01
N VAL A 70 -5.96 15.00 0.95
CA VAL A 70 -7.27 15.62 0.77
C VAL A 70 -7.13 17.13 0.49
N TYR A 71 -7.75 17.58 -0.60
CA TYR A 71 -7.81 18.98 -1.00
C TYR A 71 -9.23 19.52 -0.84
N LYS A 72 -9.37 20.62 -0.07
CA LYS A 72 -10.62 21.34 0.19
C LYS A 72 -10.36 22.85 0.12
N GLN A 73 -11.42 23.64 0.01
CA GLN A 73 -11.30 25.12 -0.06
C GLN A 73 -10.55 25.75 1.13
N HIS A 74 -10.58 25.13 2.31
CA HIS A 74 -9.90 25.66 3.49
C HIS A 74 -8.39 25.35 3.53
N ASN A 75 -7.91 24.37 2.77
CA ASN A 75 -6.50 23.95 2.78
C ASN A 75 -5.81 24.00 1.41
N SER A 76 -6.54 24.36 0.36
CA SER A 76 -6.06 24.46 -1.01
C SER A 76 -6.81 25.51 -1.81
N GLU A 77 -6.34 25.83 -3.02
CA GLU A 77 -6.97 26.81 -3.93
C GLU A 77 -8.04 26.16 -4.83
N ILE A 78 -8.61 25.04 -4.43
CA ILE A 78 -9.67 24.37 -5.17
C ILE A 78 -10.95 25.23 -5.16
N ALA A 79 -11.64 25.27 -6.29
CA ALA A 79 -12.79 26.17 -6.49
C ALA A 79 -14.03 25.78 -5.66
N GLY A 80 -14.17 24.52 -5.28
CA GLY A 80 -15.29 24.01 -4.51
C GLY A 80 -15.04 22.60 -3.99
N ASP A 81 -15.69 22.22 -2.88
CA ASP A 81 -15.52 20.91 -2.26
C ASP A 81 -16.40 19.82 -2.91
N ALA A 82 -17.59 20.18 -3.41
CA ALA A 82 -18.53 19.24 -4.02
C ALA A 82 -18.22 19.03 -5.51
N LEU A 83 -17.45 17.98 -5.81
CA LEU A 83 -16.99 17.66 -7.16
C LEU A 83 -17.84 16.55 -7.78
N ASN A 84 -18.22 16.70 -9.05
CA ASN A 84 -19.01 15.72 -9.80
C ASN A 84 -18.17 14.93 -10.81
N THR A 85 -17.14 15.56 -11.41
CA THR A 85 -16.42 14.98 -12.54
C THR A 85 -14.96 15.37 -12.55
N LEU A 86 -14.11 14.43 -13.00
CA LEU A 86 -12.69 14.60 -13.24
C LEU A 86 -12.37 14.20 -14.69
N LEU A 87 -11.42 14.90 -15.29
CA LEU A 87 -10.84 14.57 -16.59
C LEU A 87 -9.34 14.87 -16.57
N TYR A 88 -8.51 13.85 -16.72
CA TYR A 88 -7.05 14.04 -16.80
C TYR A 88 -6.61 14.18 -18.25
N ASP A 89 -5.89 15.24 -18.56
CA ASP A 89 -5.20 15.45 -19.83
C ASP A 89 -3.72 15.09 -19.72
N GLU A 90 -3.38 13.89 -20.20
CA GLU A 90 -2.03 13.36 -20.17
C GLU A 90 -0.99 14.20 -20.93
N LYS A 91 -1.40 14.84 -22.06
CA LYS A 91 -0.49 15.65 -22.89
C LYS A 91 -0.06 16.92 -22.20
N GLU A 92 -0.98 17.59 -21.55
CA GLU A 92 -0.73 18.86 -20.87
C GLU A 92 -0.36 18.65 -19.39
N ASP A 93 -0.50 17.44 -18.84
CA ASP A 93 -0.33 17.08 -17.42
C ASP A 93 -1.26 17.93 -16.51
N VAL A 94 -2.56 17.94 -16.85
CA VAL A 94 -3.56 18.75 -16.16
C VAL A 94 -4.75 17.88 -15.77
N LEU A 95 -5.15 17.93 -14.50
CA LEU A 95 -6.41 17.36 -14.02
C LEU A 95 -7.50 18.43 -14.00
N TRP A 96 -8.45 18.31 -14.88
CA TRP A 96 -9.63 19.15 -14.94
C TRP A 96 -10.72 18.62 -14.03
N MET A 97 -11.42 19.54 -13.35
CA MET A 97 -12.49 19.18 -12.43
C MET A 97 -13.67 20.15 -12.50
N GLY A 98 -14.85 19.58 -12.36
CA GLY A 98 -16.10 20.31 -12.29
C GLY A 98 -16.99 19.81 -11.16
N GLY A 99 -17.75 20.71 -10.54
CA GLY A 99 -18.62 20.38 -9.42
C GLY A 99 -19.92 21.18 -9.39
N LYS A 100 -20.61 21.10 -8.26
CA LYS A 100 -21.87 21.84 -8.04
C LYS A 100 -21.66 23.36 -8.09
N PHE A 101 -20.52 23.82 -7.60
CA PHE A 101 -20.16 25.23 -7.49
C PHE A 101 -18.70 25.43 -7.90
N GLY A 102 -18.29 26.68 -8.09
CA GLY A 102 -16.87 27.03 -8.28
C GLY A 102 -16.38 27.10 -9.74
N GLY A 103 -17.18 26.66 -10.71
CA GLY A 103 -16.78 26.69 -12.13
C GLY A 103 -15.86 25.55 -12.54
N LEU A 104 -15.06 25.77 -13.59
CA LEU A 104 -14.02 24.84 -14.04
C LEU A 104 -12.74 25.10 -13.27
N CYS A 105 -12.20 24.08 -12.63
CA CYS A 105 -10.93 24.13 -11.93
C CYS A 105 -9.95 23.14 -12.56
N ALA A 106 -8.66 23.47 -12.55
CA ALA A 106 -7.59 22.63 -13.02
C ALA A 106 -6.51 22.49 -11.94
N TRP A 107 -5.97 21.29 -11.78
CA TRP A 107 -4.71 21.07 -11.09
C TRP A 107 -3.62 20.85 -12.15
N GLU A 108 -2.59 21.67 -12.11
CA GLU A 108 -1.46 21.59 -13.04
C GLU A 108 -0.37 20.68 -12.45
N GLY A 109 -0.10 19.54 -13.07
CA GLY A 109 0.87 18.56 -12.56
C GLY A 109 2.29 19.09 -12.46
N LYS A 110 2.70 19.98 -13.34
CA LYS A 110 4.04 20.62 -13.34
C LYS A 110 4.21 21.59 -12.18
N SER A 111 3.19 22.38 -11.88
CA SER A 111 3.24 23.41 -10.84
C SER A 111 2.69 22.91 -9.48
N GLY A 112 1.93 21.83 -9.46
CA GLY A 112 1.21 21.35 -8.28
C GLY A 112 0.14 22.32 -7.76
N CYS A 113 -0.21 23.34 -8.55
CA CYS A 113 -1.13 24.40 -8.16
C CYS A 113 -2.53 24.19 -8.76
N PHE A 114 -3.53 24.69 -8.05
CA PHE A 114 -4.89 24.76 -8.58
C PHE A 114 -5.10 26.11 -9.27
N ARG A 115 -5.84 26.08 -10.38
CA ARG A 115 -6.24 27.28 -11.11
C ARG A 115 -7.71 27.20 -11.44
N THR A 116 -8.48 28.24 -11.08
CA THR A 116 -9.91 28.34 -11.38
C THR A 116 -10.14 29.20 -12.60
N TYR A 117 -10.98 28.69 -13.50
CA TYR A 117 -11.39 29.38 -14.72
C TYR A 117 -12.86 29.78 -14.60
N GLN A 118 -13.14 31.06 -14.80
CA GLN A 118 -14.49 31.61 -14.78
C GLN A 118 -14.88 32.08 -16.16
N ALA A 119 -16.09 31.72 -16.58
CA ALA A 119 -16.64 32.20 -17.85
C ALA A 119 -16.99 33.69 -17.72
N ARG A 120 -16.74 34.44 -18.79
CA ARG A 120 -17.17 35.83 -18.96
C ARG A 120 -18.50 35.85 -19.77
N ASN A 121 -19.13 36.98 -19.85
CA ASN A 121 -20.35 37.21 -20.68
C ASN A 121 -21.63 36.46 -20.25
N GLY A 122 -21.82 36.24 -18.96
CA GLY A 122 -23.08 35.68 -18.45
C GLY A 122 -23.22 34.15 -18.62
N MET A 123 -22.22 33.44 -19.14
CA MET A 123 -22.21 31.98 -19.15
C MET A 123 -22.13 31.44 -17.73
N LYS A 124 -22.99 30.49 -17.38
CA LYS A 124 -23.01 29.88 -16.06
C LYS A 124 -22.26 28.54 -16.06
N LEU A 125 -21.17 28.46 -15.30
CA LEU A 125 -20.39 27.25 -15.04
C LEU A 125 -20.81 26.64 -13.67
N GLU A 126 -22.10 26.43 -13.48
CA GLU A 126 -22.69 25.87 -12.27
C GLU A 126 -23.12 24.42 -12.52
N ASN A 127 -23.01 23.58 -11.52
CA ASN A 127 -23.40 22.18 -11.57
C ASN A 127 -22.87 21.46 -12.83
N ILE A 128 -21.54 21.49 -13.00
CA ILE A 128 -20.85 20.75 -14.06
C ILE A 128 -20.95 19.26 -13.72
N VAL A 129 -21.65 18.50 -14.58
CA VAL A 129 -21.90 17.08 -14.36
C VAL A 129 -20.92 16.18 -15.11
N HIS A 130 -20.37 16.66 -16.22
CA HIS A 130 -19.43 15.88 -17.03
C HIS A 130 -18.44 16.78 -17.78
N LEU A 131 -17.22 16.24 -17.96
CA LEU A 131 -16.17 16.82 -18.80
C LEU A 131 -15.78 15.82 -19.87
N ALA A 132 -15.69 16.24 -21.14
CA ALA A 132 -15.25 15.40 -22.24
C ALA A 132 -14.11 16.07 -23.02
N LYS A 133 -13.10 15.32 -23.38
CA LYS A 133 -11.95 15.81 -24.16
C LYS A 133 -12.37 15.95 -25.62
N ALA A 134 -12.08 17.10 -26.23
CA ALA A 134 -12.24 17.33 -27.66
C ALA A 134 -10.96 16.89 -28.42
N ASN A 135 -11.08 16.56 -29.72
CA ASN A 135 -9.98 16.06 -30.53
C ASN A 135 -8.87 17.08 -30.77
N ASP A 136 -9.18 18.36 -30.69
CA ASP A 136 -8.26 19.50 -30.84
C ASP A 136 -7.51 19.86 -29.55
N GLY A 137 -7.81 19.15 -28.45
CA GLY A 137 -7.24 19.35 -27.11
C GLY A 137 -8.04 20.30 -26.24
N GLY A 138 -9.17 20.86 -26.71
CA GLY A 138 -10.13 21.58 -25.88
C GLY A 138 -10.99 20.64 -25.02
N ILE A 139 -11.85 21.22 -24.21
CA ILE A 139 -12.69 20.48 -23.25
C ILE A 139 -14.16 20.89 -23.44
N TRP A 140 -15.01 19.92 -23.61
CA TRP A 140 -16.43 20.08 -23.49
C TRP A 140 -16.87 20.02 -22.04
N ILE A 141 -17.44 21.10 -21.56
CA ILE A 141 -18.03 21.25 -20.24
C ILE A 141 -19.50 21.05 -20.35
N THR A 142 -20.08 20.15 -19.58
CA THR A 142 -21.49 19.81 -19.60
C THR A 142 -22.16 20.22 -18.28
N PRO A 143 -22.73 21.44 -18.20
CA PRO A 143 -23.53 21.84 -17.06
C PRO A 143 -24.89 21.13 -17.11
N HIS A 144 -25.48 20.82 -15.93
CA HIS A 144 -26.75 20.07 -15.89
C HIS A 144 -27.94 20.78 -16.55
N HIS A 145 -28.05 22.10 -16.42
CA HIS A 145 -29.21 22.87 -16.89
C HIS A 145 -28.93 23.90 -18.00
N TYR A 146 -27.71 23.91 -18.54
CA TYR A 146 -27.29 24.87 -19.55
C TYR A 146 -26.71 24.15 -20.77
N ASP A 147 -26.57 24.86 -21.88
CA ASP A 147 -25.95 24.31 -23.07
C ASP A 147 -24.50 23.87 -22.78
N PRO A 148 -24.01 22.76 -23.36
CA PRO A 148 -22.62 22.42 -23.32
C PRO A 148 -21.72 23.55 -23.80
N ILE A 149 -20.60 23.74 -23.13
CA ILE A 149 -19.66 24.83 -23.34
C ILE A 149 -18.31 24.22 -23.77
N TYR A 150 -17.77 24.68 -24.88
CA TYR A 150 -16.43 24.36 -25.31
C TYR A 150 -15.44 25.32 -24.65
N PHE A 151 -14.41 24.78 -24.02
CA PHE A 151 -13.30 25.53 -23.46
C PHE A 151 -12.02 25.23 -24.24
N ASP A 152 -11.45 26.26 -24.85
CA ASP A 152 -10.14 26.19 -25.47
C ASP A 152 -9.08 26.40 -24.39
N SER A 153 -8.33 25.33 -24.06
CA SER A 153 -7.31 25.34 -23.01
C SER A 153 -6.12 26.25 -23.32
N ARG A 154 -5.86 26.57 -24.61
CA ARG A 154 -4.74 27.42 -25.02
C ARG A 154 -5.06 28.90 -24.94
N SER A 155 -6.24 29.30 -25.43
CA SER A 155 -6.69 30.70 -25.41
C SER A 155 -7.48 31.06 -24.16
N HIS A 156 -7.83 30.10 -23.32
CA HIS A 156 -8.70 30.21 -22.14
C HIS A 156 -10.07 30.79 -22.47
N ARG A 157 -10.58 30.49 -23.66
CA ARG A 157 -11.86 31.03 -24.16
C ARG A 157 -12.97 30.00 -24.01
N PHE A 158 -14.09 30.47 -23.50
CA PHE A 158 -15.34 29.70 -23.43
C PHE A 158 -16.25 30.06 -24.62
N THR A 159 -16.87 29.05 -25.22
CA THR A 159 -17.85 29.22 -26.31
C THR A 159 -18.98 28.22 -26.11
N SER A 160 -20.21 28.69 -25.94
CA SER A 160 -21.36 27.80 -25.80
C SER A 160 -21.84 27.28 -27.17
N LEU A 161 -22.59 26.17 -27.18
CA LEU A 161 -23.21 25.67 -28.41
C LEU A 161 -24.13 26.72 -29.04
N SER A 162 -24.84 27.50 -28.24
CA SER A 162 -25.67 28.61 -28.68
C SER A 162 -24.85 29.68 -29.40
N ASP A 163 -23.64 30.02 -28.91
CA ASP A 163 -22.72 30.98 -29.56
C ASP A 163 -22.17 30.44 -30.90
N MET A 164 -22.08 29.11 -31.03
CA MET A 164 -21.74 28.45 -32.30
C MET A 164 -22.92 28.40 -33.27
N GLY A 165 -24.10 28.86 -32.88
CA GLY A 165 -25.34 28.83 -33.68
C GLY A 165 -26.04 27.47 -33.66
N ILE A 166 -25.79 26.63 -32.64
CA ILE A 166 -26.39 25.31 -32.46
C ILE A 166 -27.36 25.39 -31.29
N GLN A 167 -28.59 24.96 -31.46
CA GLN A 167 -29.60 24.92 -30.40
C GLN A 167 -29.91 23.49 -29.99
N LEU A 168 -30.06 23.26 -28.69
CA LEU A 168 -30.49 22.00 -28.10
C LEU A 168 -31.92 22.09 -27.63
N ASP A 169 -32.73 21.07 -27.99
CA ASP A 169 -34.12 20.96 -27.54
C ASP A 169 -34.26 20.55 -26.08
N CYS A 170 -33.18 19.98 -25.48
CA CYS A 170 -33.15 19.52 -24.10
C CYS A 170 -31.86 19.99 -23.42
N ARG A 171 -32.01 20.55 -22.20
CA ARG A 171 -30.89 21.09 -21.40
C ARG A 171 -30.70 20.40 -20.05
N SER A 172 -31.31 19.23 -19.85
CA SER A 172 -31.09 18.42 -18.64
C SER A 172 -29.95 17.41 -18.87
N ASN A 173 -28.74 17.88 -19.02
CA ASN A 173 -27.58 17.07 -19.42
C ASN A 173 -27.06 16.20 -18.28
N LEU A 174 -26.58 15.00 -18.60
CA LEU A 174 -25.93 14.07 -17.65
C LEU A 174 -24.50 13.71 -18.06
N CYS A 175 -24.27 13.48 -19.36
CA CYS A 175 -22.96 13.10 -19.89
C CYS A 175 -22.75 13.68 -21.30
N ALA A 176 -21.48 13.71 -21.74
CA ALA A 176 -21.15 14.06 -23.12
C ALA A 176 -19.94 13.23 -23.58
N PHE A 177 -19.87 12.98 -24.88
CA PHE A 177 -18.76 12.31 -25.53
C PHE A 177 -18.47 12.97 -26.88
N ALA A 178 -17.23 13.33 -27.15
CA ALA A 178 -16.81 13.94 -28.41
C ALA A 178 -16.05 12.94 -29.29
N ASP A 179 -16.45 12.81 -30.54
CA ASP A 179 -15.82 11.93 -31.53
C ASP A 179 -15.69 12.64 -32.89
N GLY A 180 -14.52 13.15 -33.20
CA GLY A 180 -14.29 13.96 -34.39
C GLY A 180 -15.10 15.24 -34.38
N ASP A 181 -15.91 15.47 -35.44
CA ASP A 181 -16.83 16.60 -35.56
C ASP A 181 -18.17 16.34 -34.86
N LEU A 182 -18.36 15.19 -34.22
CA LEU A 182 -19.60 14.83 -33.52
C LEU A 182 -19.49 15.01 -32.03
N LEU A 183 -20.50 15.64 -31.42
CA LEU A 183 -20.68 15.70 -29.98
C LEU A 183 -21.98 14.97 -29.60
N TYR A 184 -21.84 13.93 -28.78
CA TYR A 184 -22.96 13.19 -28.22
C TYR A 184 -23.26 13.74 -26.83
N VAL A 185 -24.52 14.04 -26.53
CA VAL A 185 -24.95 14.54 -25.21
C VAL A 185 -26.12 13.70 -24.72
N GLY A 186 -25.90 13.07 -23.56
CA GLY A 186 -26.93 12.33 -22.86
C GLY A 186 -27.73 13.21 -21.91
N HIS A 187 -29.07 13.04 -21.89
CA HIS A 187 -29.97 13.86 -21.10
C HIS A 187 -30.73 13.06 -20.06
N TYR A 188 -31.10 13.72 -18.95
CA TYR A 188 -32.08 13.20 -18.01
C TYR A 188 -33.50 13.33 -18.59
N ARG A 189 -34.18 12.19 -18.78
CA ARG A 189 -35.50 12.09 -19.39
C ARG A 189 -35.65 12.74 -20.78
N GLY A 190 -34.52 12.99 -21.44
CA GLY A 190 -34.46 13.70 -22.72
C GLY A 190 -33.85 12.88 -23.86
N GLY A 191 -33.47 11.63 -23.62
CA GLY A 191 -32.77 10.80 -24.61
C GLY A 191 -31.32 11.24 -24.84
N MET A 192 -30.87 11.14 -26.06
CA MET A 192 -29.54 11.51 -26.51
C MET A 192 -29.59 12.46 -27.70
N SER A 193 -28.78 13.53 -27.69
CA SER A 193 -28.55 14.43 -28.81
C SER A 193 -27.24 14.11 -29.51
N ILE A 194 -27.23 14.01 -30.82
CA ILE A 194 -26.05 13.89 -31.67
C ILE A 194 -25.91 15.21 -32.43
N ILE A 195 -24.83 15.90 -32.22
CA ILE A 195 -24.57 17.25 -32.71
C ILE A 195 -23.42 17.16 -33.71
N ASP A 196 -23.63 17.52 -34.94
CA ASP A 196 -22.60 17.72 -35.96
C ASP A 196 -22.10 19.16 -35.86
N LEU A 197 -20.94 19.36 -35.28
CA LEU A 197 -20.34 20.67 -35.03
C LEU A 197 -19.97 21.41 -36.31
N LYS A 198 -19.62 20.67 -37.35
CA LYS A 198 -19.25 21.23 -38.66
C LYS A 198 -20.48 21.67 -39.46
N LYS A 199 -21.49 20.81 -39.51
CA LYS A 199 -22.75 21.12 -40.24
C LYS A 199 -23.73 21.98 -39.42
N LYS A 200 -23.44 22.13 -38.11
CA LYS A 200 -24.30 22.83 -37.15
C LYS A 200 -25.71 22.26 -37.07
N THR A 201 -25.84 20.95 -37.13
CA THR A 201 -27.11 20.25 -37.07
C THR A 201 -27.21 19.36 -35.83
N THR A 202 -28.42 19.21 -35.31
CA THR A 202 -28.68 18.36 -34.13
C THR A 202 -29.70 17.30 -34.50
N ARG A 203 -29.44 16.05 -34.15
CA ARG A 203 -30.34 14.92 -34.25
C ARG A 203 -30.60 14.38 -32.85
N ARG A 204 -31.89 14.22 -32.51
CA ARG A 204 -32.25 13.66 -31.20
C ARG A 204 -32.70 12.22 -31.33
N MET A 205 -32.23 11.34 -30.43
CA MET A 205 -32.62 9.95 -30.30
C MET A 205 -33.42 9.77 -29.02
N LEU A 206 -34.62 9.23 -29.13
CA LEU A 206 -35.54 9.05 -28.02
C LEU A 206 -35.85 7.57 -27.82
N HIS A 207 -36.24 7.21 -26.61
CA HIS A 207 -36.83 5.90 -26.33
C HIS A 207 -38.24 5.83 -26.87
N ASP A 208 -38.56 4.78 -27.62
CA ASP A 208 -39.89 4.47 -28.11
C ASP A 208 -40.24 3.02 -27.73
N PRO A 209 -41.18 2.82 -26.77
CA PRO A 209 -41.55 1.47 -26.35
C PRO A 209 -42.11 0.59 -27.46
N SER A 210 -42.64 1.20 -28.57
CA SER A 210 -43.14 0.46 -29.73
C SER A 210 -42.04 -0.04 -30.67
N VAL A 211 -40.80 0.50 -30.54
CA VAL A 211 -39.66 0.17 -31.38
C VAL A 211 -38.56 -0.48 -30.53
N PRO A 212 -38.45 -1.81 -30.53
CA PRO A 212 -37.47 -2.53 -29.73
C PRO A 212 -36.00 -2.12 -29.94
N GLN A 213 -35.70 -1.57 -31.11
CA GLN A 213 -34.34 -1.09 -31.49
C GLN A 213 -34.18 0.43 -31.30
N SER A 214 -35.08 1.09 -30.55
CA SER A 214 -34.89 2.48 -30.13
C SER A 214 -33.92 2.59 -28.98
N LEU A 215 -33.61 3.81 -28.53
CA LEU A 215 -32.78 4.05 -27.32
C LEU A 215 -33.37 3.26 -26.13
N PRO A 216 -32.58 2.53 -25.35
CA PRO A 216 -33.07 1.64 -24.29
C PRO A 216 -33.95 2.33 -23.24
N GLY A 217 -33.59 3.57 -22.85
CA GLY A 217 -34.29 4.35 -21.83
C GLY A 217 -34.38 5.83 -22.16
N HIS A 218 -35.14 6.58 -21.35
CA HIS A 218 -35.30 8.03 -21.52
C HIS A 218 -34.13 8.86 -21.02
N SER A 219 -33.40 8.35 -20.01
CA SER A 219 -32.23 9.03 -19.42
C SER A 219 -30.95 8.31 -19.82
N VAL A 220 -29.95 9.06 -20.28
CA VAL A 220 -28.64 8.55 -20.68
C VAL A 220 -27.60 9.02 -19.69
N TYR A 221 -27.01 8.07 -18.94
CA TYR A 221 -26.06 8.35 -17.88
C TYR A 221 -24.60 8.25 -18.33
N SER A 222 -24.30 7.36 -19.30
CA SER A 222 -22.92 7.16 -19.78
C SER A 222 -22.88 6.94 -21.30
N LEU A 223 -21.78 7.37 -21.88
CA LEU A 223 -21.44 7.21 -23.31
C LEU A 223 -19.99 6.75 -23.38
N TYR A 224 -19.74 5.62 -24.03
CA TYR A 224 -18.43 5.05 -24.17
C TYR A 224 -18.20 4.50 -25.59
N LYS A 225 -17.06 4.79 -26.21
CA LYS A 225 -16.64 4.21 -27.48
C LYS A 225 -15.52 3.23 -27.24
N ASP A 226 -15.75 1.96 -27.60
CA ASP A 226 -14.77 0.88 -27.44
C ASP A 226 -13.65 0.97 -28.50
N ARG A 227 -12.61 0.18 -28.33
CA ARG A 227 -11.46 0.12 -29.26
C ARG A 227 -11.84 -0.38 -30.65
N LEU A 228 -12.93 -1.10 -30.76
CA LEU A 228 -13.48 -1.57 -32.04
C LEU A 228 -14.30 -0.47 -32.78
N GLY A 229 -14.54 0.67 -32.11
CA GLY A 229 -15.25 1.81 -32.62
C GLY A 229 -16.76 1.81 -32.37
N HIS A 230 -17.27 0.88 -31.56
CA HIS A 230 -18.68 0.82 -31.23
C HIS A 230 -19.04 1.83 -30.13
N LEU A 231 -20.17 2.50 -30.23
CA LEU A 231 -20.69 3.43 -29.24
C LEU A 231 -21.68 2.72 -28.31
N TRP A 232 -21.29 2.61 -27.05
CA TRP A 232 -22.10 2.08 -25.97
C TRP A 232 -22.82 3.19 -25.23
N VAL A 233 -24.09 2.97 -24.87
CA VAL A 233 -24.96 3.94 -24.24
C VAL A 233 -25.62 3.35 -23.02
N GLY A 234 -25.21 3.83 -21.83
CA GLY A 234 -25.78 3.41 -20.55
C GLY A 234 -27.04 4.24 -20.23
N THR A 235 -28.15 3.57 -19.93
CA THR A 235 -29.43 4.21 -19.63
C THR A 235 -30.03 3.72 -18.31
N GLU A 236 -31.21 4.25 -17.91
CA GLU A 236 -31.95 3.73 -16.75
C GLU A 236 -32.66 2.40 -17.03
N TRP A 237 -32.80 1.97 -18.30
CA TRP A 237 -33.53 0.77 -18.70
C TRP A 237 -32.70 -0.15 -19.60
N GLY A 238 -31.40 -0.25 -19.34
CA GLY A 238 -30.48 -1.16 -20.00
C GLY A 238 -29.33 -0.46 -20.69
N LEU A 239 -28.49 -1.32 -21.27
CA LEU A 239 -27.31 -0.95 -22.04
C LEU A 239 -27.65 -1.02 -23.54
N GLY A 240 -27.35 0.04 -24.28
CA GLY A 240 -27.54 0.11 -25.72
C GLY A 240 -26.22 0.11 -26.49
N LEU A 241 -26.14 -0.62 -27.58
CA LEU A 241 -25.08 -0.54 -28.54
C LEU A 241 -25.60 0.08 -29.81
N LEU A 242 -25.10 1.28 -30.17
CA LEU A 242 -25.55 2.05 -31.32
C LEU A 242 -24.89 1.54 -32.63
N ASP A 243 -25.70 1.13 -33.59
CA ASP A 243 -25.29 1.01 -34.99
C ASP A 243 -25.38 2.42 -35.65
N SER A 244 -24.23 3.03 -35.84
CA SER A 244 -24.12 4.39 -36.41
C SER A 244 -24.62 4.46 -37.85
N SER A 245 -24.65 3.35 -38.61
CA SER A 245 -25.10 3.28 -40.00
C SER A 245 -26.61 3.32 -40.12
N THR A 246 -27.32 2.61 -39.23
CA THR A 246 -28.79 2.53 -39.26
C THR A 246 -29.45 3.44 -38.24
N GLY A 247 -28.73 3.88 -37.22
CA GLY A 247 -29.25 4.64 -36.09
C GLY A 247 -30.10 3.80 -35.13
N ARG A 248 -29.94 2.47 -35.15
CA ARG A 248 -30.67 1.52 -34.33
C ARG A 248 -29.82 1.03 -33.17
N PHE A 249 -30.45 0.56 -32.10
CA PHE A 249 -29.76 0.02 -30.94
C PHE A 249 -29.96 -1.49 -30.85
N THR A 250 -28.89 -2.19 -30.51
CA THR A 250 -28.94 -3.51 -29.87
C THR A 250 -29.04 -3.28 -28.36
N VAL A 251 -30.08 -3.82 -27.72
CA VAL A 251 -30.41 -3.54 -26.33
C VAL A 251 -30.17 -4.74 -25.44
N PHE A 252 -29.41 -4.55 -24.36
CA PHE A 252 -29.15 -5.54 -23.32
C PHE A 252 -29.85 -5.10 -22.03
N ARG A 253 -30.57 -6.04 -21.39
CA ARG A 253 -31.33 -5.79 -20.16
C ARG A 253 -31.10 -6.86 -19.11
N HIS A 254 -31.47 -6.51 -17.88
CA HIS A 254 -31.60 -7.50 -16.81
C HIS A 254 -32.78 -8.42 -17.11
N VAL A 255 -32.52 -9.74 -17.05
CA VAL A 255 -33.56 -10.77 -17.19
C VAL A 255 -33.66 -11.56 -15.90
N PRO A 256 -34.78 -11.43 -15.15
CA PRO A 256 -34.95 -12.13 -13.90
C PRO A 256 -34.77 -13.65 -14.08
N GLY A 257 -33.93 -14.27 -13.23
CA GLY A 257 -33.62 -15.69 -13.28
C GLY A 257 -32.52 -16.10 -14.28
N ARG A 258 -32.02 -15.20 -15.13
CA ARG A 258 -30.88 -15.44 -16.01
C ARG A 258 -29.63 -14.80 -15.41
N ILE A 259 -28.78 -15.60 -14.75
CA ILE A 259 -27.55 -15.13 -14.06
C ILE A 259 -26.57 -14.46 -15.04
N SER A 260 -26.53 -14.89 -16.32
CA SER A 260 -25.67 -14.36 -17.36
C SER A 260 -26.26 -13.15 -18.09
N SER A 261 -27.36 -12.55 -17.64
CA SER A 261 -27.86 -11.27 -18.15
C SER A 261 -27.20 -10.09 -17.46
N LEU A 262 -27.44 -8.86 -17.96
CA LEU A 262 -27.01 -7.64 -17.26
C LEU A 262 -27.49 -7.68 -15.79
N VAL A 263 -26.63 -7.31 -14.84
CA VAL A 263 -26.93 -7.42 -13.39
C VAL A 263 -28.08 -6.53 -12.95
N ALA A 264 -28.20 -5.32 -13.56
CA ALA A 264 -29.30 -4.39 -13.36
C ALA A 264 -29.45 -3.45 -14.57
N ASP A 265 -30.65 -2.88 -14.77
CA ASP A 265 -30.92 -2.07 -15.95
C ASP A 265 -30.36 -0.65 -15.91
N ARG A 266 -30.06 -0.09 -14.72
CA ARG A 266 -29.53 1.26 -14.62
C ARG A 266 -28.01 1.26 -14.70
N VAL A 267 -27.47 1.76 -15.83
CA VAL A 267 -26.04 1.78 -16.14
C VAL A 267 -25.48 3.19 -15.99
N TYR A 268 -24.54 3.38 -15.04
CA TYR A 268 -23.95 4.69 -14.72
C TYR A 268 -22.61 4.95 -15.40
N ASP A 269 -21.80 3.92 -15.57
CA ASP A 269 -20.49 4.06 -16.19
C ASP A 269 -20.08 2.80 -16.97
N ILE A 270 -19.21 2.99 -17.93
CA ILE A 270 -18.71 1.94 -18.82
C ILE A 270 -17.22 2.16 -19.01
N CYS A 271 -16.41 1.14 -18.76
CA CYS A 271 -14.96 1.16 -18.91
C CYS A 271 -14.48 -0.09 -19.63
N GLU A 272 -13.69 0.06 -20.70
CA GLU A 272 -13.00 -1.06 -21.35
C GLU A 272 -11.63 -1.27 -20.74
N THR A 273 -11.32 -2.52 -20.41
CA THR A 273 -10.03 -2.94 -19.86
C THR A 273 -9.06 -3.41 -20.95
N ALA A 274 -7.77 -3.45 -20.61
CA ALA A 274 -6.70 -3.81 -21.57
C ALA A 274 -6.85 -5.20 -22.15
N ASP A 275 -7.49 -6.12 -21.44
CA ASP A 275 -7.80 -7.50 -21.87
C ASP A 275 -9.05 -7.60 -22.79
N GLY A 276 -9.63 -6.45 -23.20
CA GLY A 276 -10.76 -6.42 -24.13
C GLY A 276 -12.12 -6.72 -23.48
N LYS A 277 -12.24 -6.55 -22.18
CA LYS A 277 -13.51 -6.68 -21.45
C LYS A 277 -14.13 -5.31 -21.17
N LEU A 278 -15.45 -5.27 -21.23
CA LEU A 278 -16.24 -4.09 -20.91
C LEU A 278 -16.80 -4.24 -19.50
N TRP A 279 -16.37 -3.38 -18.58
CA TRP A 279 -16.86 -3.30 -17.22
C TRP A 279 -17.99 -2.27 -17.14
N ILE A 280 -19.14 -2.70 -16.69
CA ILE A 280 -20.40 -1.93 -16.73
C ILE A 280 -20.89 -1.73 -15.30
N ALA A 281 -20.81 -0.48 -14.83
CA ALA A 281 -21.24 -0.08 -13.49
C ALA A 281 -22.75 0.05 -13.44
N CYS A 282 -23.42 -0.71 -12.57
CA CYS A 282 -24.86 -0.68 -12.41
C CYS A 282 -25.30 -0.14 -11.05
N ASP A 283 -26.45 0.52 -11.02
CA ASP A 283 -27.11 0.92 -9.78
C ASP A 283 -27.99 -0.23 -9.25
N VAL A 284 -27.83 -0.55 -7.96
CA VAL A 284 -28.58 -1.62 -7.29
C VAL A 284 -28.35 -3.02 -7.92
N GLY A 285 -27.08 -3.32 -8.24
CA GLY A 285 -26.77 -4.64 -8.80
C GLY A 285 -25.30 -5.00 -8.66
N GLY A 286 -24.40 -4.04 -8.79
CA GLY A 286 -22.96 -4.26 -8.85
C GLY A 286 -22.38 -4.00 -10.25
N ILE A 287 -21.54 -4.90 -10.74
CA ILE A 287 -20.85 -4.76 -12.04
C ILE A 287 -21.18 -5.94 -12.94
N SER A 288 -21.46 -5.64 -14.21
CA SER A 288 -21.49 -6.64 -15.28
C SER A 288 -20.24 -6.52 -16.14
N ILE A 289 -19.61 -7.65 -16.47
CA ILE A 289 -18.41 -7.73 -17.29
C ILE A 289 -18.76 -8.46 -18.57
N LEU A 290 -18.43 -7.87 -19.71
CA LEU A 290 -18.69 -8.39 -21.02
C LEU A 290 -17.38 -8.55 -21.80
N ASP A 291 -17.11 -9.76 -22.27
CA ASP A 291 -15.99 -10.03 -23.18
C ASP A 291 -16.37 -9.61 -24.61
N LEU A 292 -15.69 -8.58 -25.11
CA LEU A 292 -15.96 -8.02 -26.44
C LEU A 292 -15.65 -8.99 -27.58
N SER A 293 -14.80 -10.00 -27.35
CA SER A 293 -14.51 -11.03 -28.35
C SER A 293 -15.68 -11.97 -28.65
N GLN A 294 -16.64 -12.05 -27.71
CA GLN A 294 -17.80 -12.94 -27.79
C GLN A 294 -19.05 -12.26 -28.37
N ILE A 295 -18.97 -10.99 -28.75
CA ILE A 295 -20.15 -10.25 -29.23
C ILE A 295 -20.50 -10.69 -30.63
N THR A 296 -21.69 -11.25 -30.79
CA THR A 296 -22.35 -11.46 -32.07
C THR A 296 -23.56 -10.54 -32.18
N PHE A 297 -23.49 -9.53 -33.06
CA PHE A 297 -24.60 -8.58 -33.25
C PHE A 297 -25.91 -9.20 -33.77
N LYS A 298 -25.84 -10.44 -34.25
CA LYS A 298 -26.99 -11.16 -34.83
C LYS A 298 -27.91 -11.77 -33.76
N HIS A 299 -27.35 -12.12 -32.61
CA HIS A 299 -28.04 -12.82 -31.52
C HIS A 299 -27.71 -12.21 -30.15
N PRO A 300 -28.20 -11.00 -29.82
CA PRO A 300 -27.93 -10.34 -28.56
C PRO A 300 -28.43 -11.11 -27.34
N GLU A 301 -29.40 -12.02 -27.54
CA GLU A 301 -29.92 -12.92 -26.52
C GLU A 301 -28.91 -14.00 -26.08
N GLU A 302 -27.91 -14.29 -26.90
CA GLU A 302 -26.85 -15.29 -26.59
C GLU A 302 -25.68 -14.69 -25.84
N VAL A 303 -25.59 -13.34 -25.76
CA VAL A 303 -24.54 -12.65 -25.06
C VAL A 303 -24.61 -12.93 -23.55
N CYS A 304 -23.47 -13.33 -22.97
CA CYS A 304 -23.34 -13.68 -21.56
C CYS A 304 -22.49 -12.64 -20.83
N PHE A 305 -23.02 -12.14 -19.72
CA PHE A 305 -22.32 -11.27 -18.80
C PHE A 305 -21.82 -12.09 -17.59
N GLU A 306 -20.61 -11.83 -17.18
CA GLU A 306 -20.12 -12.19 -15.84
C GLU A 306 -20.54 -11.10 -14.88
N ASN A 307 -21.10 -11.45 -13.71
CA ASN A 307 -21.62 -10.47 -12.78
C ASN A 307 -20.87 -10.51 -11.43
N LEU A 308 -20.37 -9.34 -10.99
CA LEU A 308 -19.71 -9.13 -9.73
C LEU A 308 -20.68 -8.42 -8.78
N LEU A 309 -21.08 -9.14 -7.71
CA LEU A 309 -22.13 -8.70 -6.79
C LEU A 309 -21.56 -8.18 -5.48
N SER A 310 -22.36 -7.38 -4.75
CA SER A 310 -22.05 -7.07 -3.36
C SER A 310 -22.33 -8.28 -2.48
N ALA A 311 -21.40 -8.61 -1.58
CA ALA A 311 -21.54 -9.75 -0.69
C ALA A 311 -21.88 -9.31 0.73
N VAL A 312 -22.91 -9.94 1.29
CA VAL A 312 -23.29 -9.79 2.72
C VAL A 312 -22.19 -10.33 3.65
N THR A 313 -21.28 -11.18 3.14
CA THR A 313 -20.22 -11.87 3.90
C THR A 313 -18.82 -11.26 3.79
N GLY A 314 -18.67 -10.03 3.21
CA GLY A 314 -17.38 -9.35 3.13
C GLY A 314 -16.43 -9.82 2.01
N LYS A 315 -16.82 -10.77 1.17
CA LYS A 315 -16.04 -11.27 0.01
C LYS A 315 -16.64 -10.83 -1.33
N GLY A 316 -17.00 -9.57 -1.48
CA GLY A 316 -17.58 -9.04 -2.71
C GLY A 316 -17.46 -7.53 -2.73
N LEU A 317 -18.15 -6.87 -3.67
CA LEU A 317 -18.22 -5.41 -3.68
C LEU A 317 -18.82 -4.89 -2.36
N SER A 318 -18.26 -3.80 -1.85
CA SER A 318 -18.74 -3.16 -0.63
C SER A 318 -20.14 -2.53 -0.77
N SER A 319 -20.58 -2.29 -2.02
CA SER A 319 -21.90 -1.75 -2.33
C SER A 319 -22.46 -2.34 -3.64
N SER A 320 -23.78 -2.39 -3.76
CA SER A 320 -24.46 -2.67 -5.02
C SER A 320 -24.61 -1.44 -5.92
N ASN A 321 -24.35 -0.22 -5.40
CA ASN A 321 -24.55 1.04 -6.10
C ASN A 321 -23.22 1.58 -6.62
N ILE A 322 -22.87 1.24 -7.86
CA ILE A 322 -21.61 1.62 -8.47
C ILE A 322 -21.80 2.87 -9.34
N ARG A 323 -20.88 3.82 -9.23
CA ARG A 323 -20.90 5.09 -9.96
C ARG A 323 -19.81 5.21 -11.00
N LYS A 324 -18.63 4.68 -10.72
CA LYS A 324 -17.47 4.83 -11.60
C LYS A 324 -16.61 3.57 -11.58
N VAL A 325 -16.06 3.22 -12.74
CA VAL A 325 -15.02 2.18 -12.89
C VAL A 325 -13.84 2.79 -13.63
N LEU A 326 -12.64 2.48 -13.18
CA LEU A 326 -11.38 2.91 -13.79
C LEU A 326 -10.40 1.76 -13.79
N GLN A 327 -9.77 1.46 -14.92
CA GLN A 327 -8.55 0.66 -14.95
C GLN A 327 -7.35 1.60 -14.88
N ASP A 328 -6.42 1.33 -13.96
CA ASP A 328 -5.16 2.07 -13.89
C ASP A 328 -4.13 1.56 -14.92
N SER A 329 -3.02 2.28 -15.06
CA SER A 329 -1.94 1.95 -16.00
C SER A 329 -1.23 0.63 -15.69
N TYR A 330 -1.44 0.06 -14.50
CA TYR A 330 -0.89 -1.22 -14.04
C TYR A 330 -1.87 -2.39 -14.21
N GLY A 331 -3.07 -2.11 -14.74
CA GLY A 331 -4.12 -3.10 -14.99
C GLY A 331 -5.06 -3.35 -13.81
N ASN A 332 -4.88 -2.69 -12.68
CA ASN A 332 -5.78 -2.80 -11.54
C ASN A 332 -7.11 -2.10 -11.83
N ILE A 333 -8.18 -2.58 -11.20
CA ILE A 333 -9.52 -2.01 -11.34
C ILE A 333 -9.92 -1.26 -10.08
N TRP A 334 -10.31 -0.02 -10.26
CA TRP A 334 -10.84 0.86 -9.22
C TRP A 334 -12.33 1.05 -9.42
N ILE A 335 -13.11 0.89 -8.36
CA ILE A 335 -14.56 0.92 -8.38
C ILE A 335 -15.04 1.97 -7.38
N GLY A 336 -15.65 3.02 -7.86
CA GLY A 336 -16.23 4.09 -7.05
C GLY A 336 -17.67 3.77 -6.66
N ASN A 337 -17.92 3.66 -5.35
CA ASN A 337 -19.22 3.37 -4.78
C ASN A 337 -19.95 4.66 -4.40
N TYR A 338 -21.28 4.64 -4.49
CA TYR A 338 -22.11 5.81 -4.14
C TYR A 338 -22.11 6.10 -2.63
N SER A 339 -21.85 5.12 -1.77
CA SER A 339 -21.96 5.31 -0.30
C SER A 339 -20.91 4.58 0.52
N CYS A 340 -20.05 3.78 -0.11
CA CYS A 340 -19.11 2.90 0.58
C CYS A 340 -17.64 3.15 0.22
N GLY A 341 -17.28 4.28 -0.41
CA GLY A 341 -15.91 4.58 -0.78
C GLY A 341 -15.48 3.88 -2.06
N LEU A 342 -14.29 3.29 -2.05
CA LEU A 342 -13.66 2.64 -3.19
C LEU A 342 -13.52 1.15 -2.94
N ASP A 343 -13.75 0.35 -3.97
CA ASP A 343 -13.28 -1.02 -4.04
C ASP A 343 -12.12 -1.09 -5.03
N PHE A 344 -11.09 -1.83 -4.68
CA PHE A 344 -9.88 -2.03 -5.46
C PHE A 344 -9.71 -3.52 -5.77
N ILE A 345 -9.50 -3.84 -7.02
CA ILE A 345 -9.20 -5.20 -7.51
C ILE A 345 -7.81 -5.17 -8.11
N SER A 346 -6.90 -5.92 -7.50
CA SER A 346 -5.55 -6.08 -8.03
C SER A 346 -5.57 -6.87 -9.34
N HIS A 347 -4.78 -6.43 -10.32
CA HIS A 347 -4.50 -7.21 -11.53
C HIS A 347 -3.82 -8.55 -11.21
N ARG A 348 -3.09 -8.62 -10.11
CA ARG A 348 -2.47 -9.85 -9.60
C ARG A 348 -3.19 -10.28 -8.33
N PRO A 349 -3.79 -11.47 -8.31
CA PRO A 349 -4.37 -11.99 -7.08
C PRO A 349 -3.27 -12.17 -6.02
N PRO A 350 -3.59 -11.99 -4.72
CA PRO A 350 -2.64 -12.30 -3.66
C PRO A 350 -2.26 -13.78 -3.74
N VAL A 351 -0.97 -14.07 -3.60
CA VAL A 351 -0.46 -15.45 -3.60
C VAL A 351 -1.03 -16.23 -2.42
N PHE A 352 -1.05 -15.60 -1.23
CA PHE A 352 -1.68 -16.17 -0.05
C PHE A 352 -3.19 -15.94 -0.08
N GLN A 353 -3.93 -17.02 -0.13
CA GLN A 353 -5.40 -17.00 -0.20
C GLN A 353 -6.00 -17.56 1.08
N ILE A 354 -7.20 -17.08 1.44
CA ILE A 354 -7.92 -17.54 2.63
C ILE A 354 -9.20 -18.23 2.19
N CYS A 355 -9.33 -19.48 2.60
CA CYS A 355 -10.54 -20.27 2.40
C CYS A 355 -11.27 -20.46 3.73
N GLY A 356 -12.59 -20.21 3.75
CA GLY A 356 -13.37 -20.22 4.99
C GLY A 356 -13.22 -18.96 5.83
N ASP A 357 -13.99 -18.85 6.89
CA ASP A 357 -14.06 -17.70 7.82
C ASP A 357 -14.12 -18.14 9.30
N ARG A 358 -13.93 -19.44 9.57
CA ARG A 358 -14.06 -20.06 10.89
C ARG A 358 -12.72 -20.63 11.36
N PRO A 359 -12.52 -20.80 12.68
CA PRO A 359 -11.35 -21.46 13.22
C PRO A 359 -11.15 -22.88 12.67
N VAL A 360 -9.91 -23.18 12.27
CA VAL A 360 -9.49 -24.47 11.74
C VAL A 360 -8.47 -25.08 12.67
N TYR A 361 -8.86 -26.12 13.40
CA TYR A 361 -8.01 -26.74 14.41
C TYR A 361 -7.21 -27.93 13.86
N GLY A 362 -7.85 -28.84 13.18
CA GLY A 362 -7.21 -30.00 12.55
C GLY A 362 -7.43 -30.02 11.05
N MET A 363 -6.45 -30.52 10.31
CA MET A 363 -6.58 -30.70 8.86
C MET A 363 -6.04 -32.07 8.45
N TYR A 364 -6.69 -32.67 7.47
CA TYR A 364 -6.26 -33.91 6.87
C TYR A 364 -6.56 -33.90 5.37
N ARG A 365 -5.57 -34.25 4.58
CA ARG A 365 -5.76 -34.41 3.16
C ARG A 365 -6.08 -35.84 2.80
N GLY A 366 -7.26 -36.04 2.22
CA GLY A 366 -7.72 -37.32 1.66
C GLY A 366 -7.27 -37.51 0.21
N GLU A 367 -7.74 -38.61 -0.38
CA GLU A 367 -7.56 -38.89 -1.80
C GLU A 367 -8.34 -37.90 -2.68
N GLU A 368 -7.99 -37.78 -3.99
CA GLU A 368 -8.70 -36.97 -4.98
C GLU A 368 -8.81 -35.46 -4.66
N GLY A 369 -7.83 -34.87 -4.00
CA GLY A 369 -7.86 -33.43 -3.70
C GLY A 369 -8.86 -33.00 -2.60
N GLN A 370 -9.34 -33.94 -1.80
CA GLN A 370 -10.24 -33.69 -0.68
C GLN A 370 -9.43 -33.15 0.51
N LEU A 371 -9.85 -32.02 1.07
CA LEU A 371 -9.30 -31.46 2.29
C LEU A 371 -10.36 -31.55 3.38
N TRP A 372 -10.09 -32.33 4.42
CA TRP A 372 -10.94 -32.45 5.59
C TRP A 372 -10.46 -31.50 6.68
N VAL A 373 -11.38 -30.75 7.26
CA VAL A 373 -11.10 -29.65 8.18
C VAL A 373 -11.94 -29.77 9.42
N GLY A 374 -11.29 -29.77 10.56
CA GLY A 374 -11.90 -29.78 11.87
C GLY A 374 -12.18 -28.39 12.41
N GLY A 375 -13.45 -28.09 12.66
CA GLY A 375 -13.92 -26.86 13.28
C GLY A 375 -14.48 -27.10 14.69
N GLU A 376 -15.25 -26.15 15.18
CA GLU A 376 -16.01 -26.24 16.44
C GLU A 376 -17.27 -27.08 16.20
N ASN A 377 -17.30 -28.28 16.78
CA ASN A 377 -18.41 -29.25 16.64
C ASN A 377 -18.79 -29.62 15.19
N GLU A 378 -17.86 -29.38 14.26
CA GLU A 378 -18.12 -29.65 12.84
C GLU A 378 -16.89 -30.26 12.13
N LEU A 379 -17.17 -31.07 11.13
CA LEU A 379 -16.19 -31.54 10.14
C LEU A 379 -16.59 -31.02 8.78
N LEU A 380 -15.66 -30.34 8.12
CA LEU A 380 -15.86 -29.71 6.82
C LEU A 380 -15.07 -30.46 5.75
N LEU A 381 -15.65 -30.65 4.59
CA LEU A 381 -14.98 -31.18 3.40
C LEU A 381 -14.88 -30.08 2.36
N TYR A 382 -13.67 -29.73 2.02
CA TYR A 382 -13.35 -28.86 0.89
C TYR A 382 -12.91 -29.66 -0.31
N LYS A 383 -13.32 -29.22 -1.52
CA LYS A 383 -12.86 -29.70 -2.82
C LYS A 383 -12.56 -28.49 -3.69
N ASN A 384 -11.36 -28.44 -4.25
CA ASN A 384 -10.89 -27.29 -5.05
C ASN A 384 -11.15 -25.96 -4.33
N ASP A 385 -10.70 -25.87 -3.08
CA ASP A 385 -10.80 -24.70 -2.18
C ASP A 385 -12.22 -24.18 -1.90
N SER A 386 -13.23 -24.94 -2.31
CA SER A 386 -14.64 -24.64 -2.04
C SER A 386 -15.26 -25.64 -1.06
N LEU A 387 -16.07 -25.15 -0.12
CA LEU A 387 -16.78 -25.98 0.84
C LEU A 387 -17.78 -26.88 0.11
N ALA A 388 -17.45 -28.16 0.03
CA ALA A 388 -18.29 -29.16 -0.65
C ALA A 388 -19.37 -29.77 0.29
N LYS A 389 -19.02 -29.99 1.57
CA LYS A 389 -19.95 -30.63 2.52
C LYS A 389 -19.60 -30.24 3.96
N ARG A 390 -20.62 -30.15 4.80
CA ARG A 390 -20.53 -29.92 6.24
C ARG A 390 -21.19 -31.08 6.98
N PHE A 391 -20.54 -31.57 8.03
CA PHE A 391 -21.03 -32.60 8.91
C PHE A 391 -21.07 -32.05 10.34
N ASP A 392 -22.24 -32.07 10.96
CA ASP A 392 -22.37 -31.76 12.37
C ASP A 392 -21.96 -32.99 13.20
N ILE A 393 -21.00 -32.79 14.13
CA ILE A 393 -20.41 -33.91 14.89
C ILE A 393 -21.15 -34.10 16.23
N CYS A 394 -22.10 -33.27 16.54
CA CYS A 394 -22.83 -33.32 17.80
C CYS A 394 -23.69 -34.60 17.89
N CYS A 395 -23.19 -35.63 18.59
CA CYS A 395 -23.82 -36.95 18.63
C CYS A 395 -24.89 -37.11 19.75
N ASP A 396 -24.91 -36.25 20.81
CA ASP A 396 -25.87 -36.35 21.92
C ASP A 396 -25.99 -35.03 22.69
N MET A 397 -27.13 -34.86 23.41
CA MET A 397 -27.51 -33.70 24.24
C MET A 397 -26.51 -33.33 25.37
N LEU A 398 -25.39 -34.02 25.50
CA LEU A 398 -24.36 -33.85 26.55
C LEU A 398 -23.01 -33.40 26.04
N CYS A 399 -22.90 -33.02 24.73
CA CYS A 399 -21.62 -32.51 24.20
C CYS A 399 -21.36 -31.10 24.71
N SER A 400 -20.42 -30.96 25.62
CA SER A 400 -19.76 -29.67 25.89
C SER A 400 -19.06 -29.19 24.59
N TYR A 401 -19.02 -27.89 24.38
CA TYR A 401 -18.38 -27.26 23.23
C TYR A 401 -16.94 -27.74 23.06
N GLY A 402 -16.70 -28.51 22.00
CA GLY A 402 -15.36 -29.03 21.68
C GLY A 402 -15.00 -28.77 20.22
N TRP A 403 -13.70 -28.72 19.94
CA TRP A 403 -13.20 -28.62 18.55
C TRP A 403 -12.50 -29.92 18.12
N VAL A 404 -12.42 -30.15 16.82
CA VAL A 404 -11.69 -31.27 16.22
C VAL A 404 -10.24 -30.89 16.06
N ALA A 405 -9.39 -31.30 17.00
CA ALA A 405 -8.00 -30.91 17.08
C ALA A 405 -7.09 -31.67 16.09
N ALA A 406 -7.43 -32.93 15.79
CA ALA A 406 -6.65 -33.77 14.87
C ALA A 406 -7.57 -34.66 14.03
N ILE A 407 -7.17 -34.93 12.81
CA ILE A 407 -7.90 -35.77 11.85
C ILE A 407 -6.92 -36.72 11.16
N ILE A 408 -7.28 -38.01 11.07
CA ILE A 408 -6.52 -38.99 10.27
C ILE A 408 -7.47 -40.06 9.71
N ASP A 409 -7.14 -40.59 8.55
CA ASP A 409 -7.84 -41.76 8.00
C ASP A 409 -7.40 -43.02 8.74
N ASP A 410 -8.31 -43.98 9.00
CA ASP A 410 -7.97 -45.27 9.63
C ASP A 410 -7.54 -46.36 8.61
N GLY A 411 -7.57 -46.04 7.30
CA GLY A 411 -7.27 -46.97 6.22
C GLY A 411 -8.38 -47.97 5.93
N GLN A 412 -9.55 -47.87 6.58
CA GLN A 412 -10.71 -48.74 6.44
C GLN A 412 -11.94 -47.99 5.94
N GLY A 413 -11.77 -46.77 5.44
CA GLY A 413 -12.86 -45.92 4.95
C GLY A 413 -13.52 -45.07 6.01
N PHE A 414 -12.84 -44.86 7.13
CA PHE A 414 -13.27 -43.97 8.22
C PHE A 414 -12.21 -42.94 8.55
N LEU A 415 -12.67 -41.75 9.00
CA LEU A 415 -11.79 -40.76 9.64
C LEU A 415 -11.86 -40.90 11.16
N LEU A 416 -10.73 -40.88 11.81
CA LEU A 416 -10.60 -40.65 13.24
C LEU A 416 -10.51 -39.17 13.52
N LEU A 417 -11.39 -38.67 14.38
CA LEU A 417 -11.45 -37.28 14.80
C LEU A 417 -11.03 -37.18 16.27
N GLY A 418 -9.94 -36.53 16.53
CA GLY A 418 -9.47 -36.25 17.90
C GLY A 418 -10.12 -34.99 18.43
N LEU A 419 -10.86 -35.09 19.52
CA LEU A 419 -11.59 -33.98 20.11
C LEU A 419 -10.82 -33.33 21.26
N SER A 420 -11.05 -32.02 21.43
CA SER A 420 -10.48 -31.25 22.54
C SER A 420 -10.98 -31.71 23.93
N ASP A 421 -12.13 -32.31 24.04
CA ASP A 421 -12.74 -32.66 25.34
C ASP A 421 -13.33 -34.08 25.43
N ASN A 422 -13.58 -34.75 24.32
CA ASN A 422 -14.37 -35.97 24.31
C ASN A 422 -13.69 -37.20 23.68
N GLY A 423 -12.37 -37.23 23.62
CA GLY A 423 -11.62 -38.38 23.12
C GLY A 423 -11.67 -38.51 21.59
N ILE A 424 -12.05 -39.65 21.04
CA ILE A 424 -11.99 -39.96 19.62
C ILE A 424 -13.36 -40.30 19.08
N LEU A 425 -13.70 -39.72 17.94
CA LEU A 425 -14.81 -40.13 17.11
C LEU A 425 -14.29 -40.81 15.83
N ARG A 426 -15.03 -41.78 15.35
CA ARG A 426 -14.78 -42.46 14.08
C ARG A 426 -15.95 -42.18 13.15
N THR A 427 -15.67 -41.56 12.02
CA THR A 427 -16.67 -41.08 11.05
C THR A 427 -16.53 -41.82 9.74
N GLU A 428 -17.59 -42.46 9.25
CA GLU A 428 -17.60 -43.14 7.94
C GLU A 428 -17.63 -42.12 6.82
N LEU A 429 -16.63 -42.16 5.94
CA LEU A 429 -16.43 -41.19 4.82
C LEU A 429 -17.65 -41.13 3.86
N ARG A 430 -18.30 -42.27 3.61
CA ARG A 430 -19.41 -42.33 2.67
C ARG A 430 -20.74 -41.82 3.22
N THR A 431 -21.08 -42.16 4.44
CA THR A 431 -22.39 -41.85 5.04
C THR A 431 -22.33 -40.63 5.94
N GLY A 432 -21.15 -40.31 6.49
CA GLY A 432 -20.98 -39.31 7.55
C GLY A 432 -21.44 -39.77 8.93
N LYS A 433 -21.78 -41.08 9.07
CA LYS A 433 -22.16 -41.63 10.37
C LYS A 433 -20.97 -41.66 11.31
N THR A 434 -21.15 -41.10 12.49
CA THR A 434 -20.14 -40.96 13.51
C THR A 434 -20.42 -41.86 14.71
N GLU A 435 -19.38 -42.52 15.20
CA GLU A 435 -19.39 -43.33 16.41
C GLU A 435 -18.26 -42.99 17.35
N ARG A 436 -18.47 -43.12 18.66
CA ARG A 436 -17.44 -42.88 19.67
C ARG A 436 -16.53 -44.09 19.81
N VAL A 437 -15.21 -43.87 19.78
CA VAL A 437 -14.22 -44.91 20.05
C VAL A 437 -13.92 -44.95 21.56
N PRO A 438 -14.13 -46.10 22.27
CA PRO A 438 -13.85 -46.18 23.68
C PRO A 438 -12.34 -46.04 24.00
N MET A 439 -11.96 -45.10 24.85
CA MET A 439 -10.58 -44.92 25.32
C MET A 439 -10.31 -45.45 26.74
N GLY A 440 -11.33 -45.99 27.41
CA GLY A 440 -11.25 -46.44 28.81
C GLY A 440 -11.22 -45.31 29.85
N ILE A 441 -11.14 -44.06 29.40
CA ILE A 441 -11.14 -42.86 30.23
C ILE A 441 -12.12 -41.85 29.61
N ARG A 442 -12.83 -41.09 30.42
CA ARG A 442 -13.72 -40.01 29.94
C ARG A 442 -12.93 -38.71 29.82
N ASP A 443 -13.32 -37.84 28.89
CA ASP A 443 -12.89 -36.45 28.77
C ASP A 443 -11.38 -36.29 28.49
N VAL A 444 -10.79 -37.18 27.68
CA VAL A 444 -9.38 -37.06 27.24
C VAL A 444 -9.28 -36.16 26.04
N ARG A 445 -8.46 -35.09 26.14
CA ARG A 445 -8.11 -34.23 25.02
C ARG A 445 -7.10 -34.92 24.14
N VAL A 446 -7.42 -35.06 22.84
CA VAL A 446 -6.50 -35.54 21.80
C VAL A 446 -5.84 -34.37 21.12
N MET A 447 -4.52 -34.40 21.01
CA MET A 447 -3.72 -33.32 20.46
C MET A 447 -3.24 -33.63 19.05
N THR A 448 -2.82 -34.89 18.79
CA THR A 448 -2.24 -35.27 17.50
C THR A 448 -2.45 -36.75 17.20
N PHE A 449 -2.45 -37.05 15.92
CA PHE A 449 -2.36 -38.42 15.39
C PHE A 449 -1.12 -38.56 14.53
N PHE A 450 -0.54 -39.75 14.55
CA PHE A 450 0.53 -40.14 13.64
C PHE A 450 0.35 -41.58 13.17
N ARG A 451 0.31 -41.80 11.82
CA ARG A 451 0.26 -43.14 11.26
C ARG A 451 1.64 -43.75 11.23
N ASP A 452 1.83 -44.81 12.01
CA ASP A 452 3.08 -45.56 12.07
C ASP A 452 3.17 -46.61 10.96
N THR A 453 2.13 -47.47 10.88
CA THR A 453 1.95 -48.50 9.85
C THR A 453 0.49 -48.45 9.37
N ASP A 454 0.16 -49.24 8.35
CA ASP A 454 -1.21 -49.32 7.82
C ASP A 454 -2.25 -49.76 8.90
N GLU A 455 -1.79 -50.44 9.93
CA GLU A 455 -2.64 -50.94 11.01
C GLU A 455 -2.50 -50.18 12.33
N LYS A 456 -1.43 -49.42 12.56
CA LYS A 456 -1.18 -48.73 13.86
C LYS A 456 -1.13 -47.23 13.67
N ILE A 457 -1.96 -46.54 14.47
CA ILE A 457 -1.96 -45.06 14.58
C ILE A 457 -1.61 -44.68 16.02
N TRP A 458 -0.60 -43.86 16.19
CA TRP A 458 -0.23 -43.23 17.46
C TRP A 458 -1.17 -42.08 17.78
N ILE A 459 -1.51 -41.90 19.06
CA ILE A 459 -2.41 -40.87 19.55
C ILE A 459 -1.73 -40.11 20.67
N GLY A 460 -1.45 -38.82 20.44
CA GLY A 460 -0.95 -37.92 21.47
C GLY A 460 -2.09 -37.26 22.22
N THR A 461 -2.08 -37.34 23.56
CA THR A 461 -3.12 -36.78 24.42
C THR A 461 -2.51 -35.95 25.53
N VAL A 462 -3.35 -35.19 26.25
CA VAL A 462 -2.94 -34.50 27.50
C VAL A 462 -2.54 -35.44 28.62
N LEU A 463 -2.91 -36.73 28.53
CA LEU A 463 -2.61 -37.77 29.54
C LEU A 463 -1.55 -38.79 29.05
N GLY A 464 -0.77 -38.37 28.00
CA GLY A 464 0.31 -39.20 27.48
C GLY A 464 -0.03 -39.81 26.11
N LEU A 465 0.71 -40.92 25.81
CA LEU A 465 0.70 -41.57 24.49
C LEU A 465 -0.21 -42.81 24.50
N TYR A 466 -1.04 -42.91 23.48
CA TYR A 466 -1.91 -44.04 23.20
C TYR A 466 -1.68 -44.57 21.79
N SER A 467 -2.20 -45.74 21.48
CA SER A 467 -2.23 -46.30 20.12
C SER A 467 -3.63 -46.78 19.75
N TYR A 468 -3.95 -46.70 18.48
CA TYR A 468 -5.17 -47.25 17.87
C TYR A 468 -4.76 -48.34 16.89
N THR A 469 -5.40 -49.49 17.01
CA THR A 469 -5.24 -50.65 16.11
C THR A 469 -6.58 -51.33 15.91
N LYS A 470 -7.09 -51.36 14.69
CA LYS A 470 -8.29 -52.05 14.26
C LYS A 470 -9.52 -51.77 15.19
N GLY A 471 -9.76 -50.51 15.50
CA GLY A 471 -10.90 -50.10 16.36
C GLY A 471 -10.65 -50.09 17.87
N ILE A 472 -9.47 -50.52 18.32
CA ILE A 472 -9.13 -50.65 19.75
C ILE A 472 -8.06 -49.59 20.10
N VAL A 473 -8.37 -48.76 21.12
CA VAL A 473 -7.41 -47.81 21.70
C VAL A 473 -6.75 -48.44 22.93
N ARG A 474 -5.41 -48.32 23.04
CA ARG A 474 -4.63 -48.80 24.16
C ARG A 474 -3.69 -47.72 24.70
N LYS A 475 -3.57 -47.59 26.01
CA LYS A 475 -2.56 -46.76 26.65
C LYS A 475 -1.20 -47.46 26.55
N GLU A 476 -0.17 -46.77 26.08
CA GLU A 476 1.19 -47.31 25.96
C GLU A 476 1.97 -47.13 27.27
N THR A 477 1.70 -48.05 28.23
CA THR A 477 2.13 -47.92 29.61
C THR A 477 3.66 -47.83 29.77
N GLU A 478 4.43 -48.60 29.00
CA GLU A 478 5.90 -48.56 29.05
C GLU A 478 6.48 -47.22 28.60
N LEU A 479 6.00 -46.70 27.44
CA LEU A 479 6.44 -45.41 26.93
C LEU A 479 5.97 -44.27 27.85
N ASN A 480 4.74 -44.32 28.35
CA ASN A 480 4.20 -43.30 29.26
C ASN A 480 4.96 -43.23 30.58
N SER A 481 5.45 -44.37 31.12
CA SER A 481 6.30 -44.35 32.33
C SER A 481 7.62 -43.57 32.07
N LYS A 482 8.20 -43.69 30.89
CA LYS A 482 9.41 -42.94 30.46
C LYS A 482 9.11 -41.50 30.07
N LEU A 483 7.88 -41.18 29.63
CA LEU A 483 7.36 -39.84 29.36
C LEU A 483 6.82 -39.13 30.60
N GLU A 484 6.84 -39.81 31.78
CA GLU A 484 6.28 -39.30 33.04
C GLU A 484 4.81 -38.86 32.92
N GLU A 485 4.03 -39.55 32.06
CA GLU A 485 2.63 -39.22 31.75
C GLU A 485 2.36 -37.79 31.29
N LYS A 486 3.35 -37.15 30.67
CA LYS A 486 3.24 -35.77 30.16
C LYS A 486 2.37 -35.66 28.92
N SER A 487 1.83 -34.48 28.69
CA SER A 487 1.01 -34.18 27.51
C SER A 487 1.88 -34.30 26.23
N VAL A 488 1.37 -35.05 25.23
CA VAL A 488 2.05 -35.32 23.96
C VAL A 488 1.40 -34.49 22.83
N TYR A 489 2.19 -33.63 22.20
CA TYR A 489 1.75 -32.72 21.13
C TYR A 489 2.32 -33.09 19.76
N GLY A 490 3.51 -33.66 19.70
CA GLY A 490 4.17 -34.07 18.46
C GLY A 490 4.55 -35.55 18.50
N ILE A 491 4.27 -36.29 17.44
CA ILE A 491 4.69 -37.69 17.28
C ILE A 491 5.18 -37.87 15.86
N LEU A 492 6.33 -38.53 15.73
CA LEU A 492 6.93 -38.87 14.45
C LEU A 492 7.70 -40.17 14.58
N ARG A 493 7.61 -41.07 13.59
CA ARG A 493 8.58 -42.12 13.41
C ARG A 493 9.44 -41.81 12.19
N ASP A 494 10.75 -41.68 12.42
CA ASP A 494 11.67 -41.38 11.32
C ASP A 494 11.92 -42.62 10.44
N ARG A 495 12.52 -42.41 9.27
CA ARG A 495 12.84 -43.47 8.31
C ARG A 495 13.83 -44.50 8.85
N GLN A 496 14.51 -44.24 9.96
CA GLN A 496 15.39 -45.16 10.65
C GLN A 496 14.65 -45.98 11.73
N GLY A 497 13.36 -45.79 11.90
CA GLY A 497 12.50 -46.50 12.84
C GLY A 497 12.43 -45.88 14.23
N LYS A 498 13.12 -44.80 14.53
CA LYS A 498 13.06 -44.16 15.84
C LYS A 498 11.76 -43.40 16.04
N LEU A 499 11.14 -43.55 17.20
CA LEU A 499 9.93 -42.85 17.59
C LEU A 499 10.29 -41.56 18.34
N TRP A 500 9.93 -40.40 17.79
CA TRP A 500 10.11 -39.09 18.34
C TRP A 500 8.82 -38.64 19.01
N VAL A 501 8.87 -38.27 20.27
CA VAL A 501 7.70 -37.85 21.06
C VAL A 501 7.96 -36.49 21.69
N GLY A 502 7.28 -35.48 21.17
CA GLY A 502 7.32 -34.09 21.64
C GLY A 502 6.25 -33.84 22.69
N THR A 503 6.63 -33.18 23.78
CA THR A 503 5.77 -32.94 24.94
C THR A 503 5.57 -31.44 25.17
N TYR A 504 4.61 -31.12 26.01
CA TYR A 504 4.36 -29.77 26.48
C TYR A 504 5.13 -29.47 27.75
N GLY A 505 6.16 -28.63 27.67
CA GLY A 505 6.95 -28.15 28.77
C GLY A 505 8.10 -29.07 29.22
N TRP A 506 8.27 -30.28 28.63
CA TRP A 506 9.26 -31.27 29.04
C TRP A 506 10.20 -31.72 27.92
N GLY A 507 10.12 -31.06 26.76
CA GLY A 507 10.99 -31.31 25.61
C GLY A 507 10.56 -32.49 24.75
N LEU A 508 11.54 -33.10 24.12
CA LEU A 508 11.42 -34.19 23.15
C LEU A 508 12.19 -35.41 23.65
N LYS A 509 11.57 -36.57 23.57
CA LYS A 509 12.25 -37.87 23.79
C LYS A 509 12.23 -38.70 22.51
N VAL A 510 13.38 -39.33 22.20
CA VAL A 510 13.54 -40.21 21.06
C VAL A 510 13.71 -41.62 21.54
N PHE A 511 12.94 -42.56 21.00
CA PHE A 511 12.96 -43.97 21.38
C PHE A 511 13.44 -44.85 20.22
N ASP A 512 14.16 -45.95 20.57
CA ASP A 512 14.47 -47.00 19.61
C ASP A 512 13.30 -48.01 19.47
N ASP A 513 13.44 -49.02 18.58
CA ASP A 513 12.43 -50.07 18.38
C ASP A 513 12.17 -50.92 19.63
N ASN A 514 13.05 -50.89 20.65
CA ASN A 514 12.90 -51.58 21.92
C ASN A 514 12.32 -50.65 23.01
N ASN A 515 11.73 -49.49 22.60
CA ASN A 515 11.22 -48.46 23.50
C ASN A 515 12.29 -47.88 24.47
N ARG A 516 13.59 -47.95 24.17
CA ARG A 516 14.63 -47.32 25.02
C ARG A 516 14.82 -45.87 24.55
N VAL A 517 14.94 -44.98 25.54
CA VAL A 517 15.28 -43.58 25.29
C VAL A 517 16.72 -43.52 24.75
N VAL A 518 16.90 -43.04 23.53
CA VAL A 518 18.21 -42.88 22.86
C VAL A 518 18.66 -41.43 22.84
N ALA A 519 17.74 -40.49 22.99
CA ALA A 519 18.03 -39.05 23.13
C ALA A 519 16.90 -38.32 23.90
N GLU A 520 17.30 -37.29 24.61
CA GLU A 520 16.38 -36.36 25.28
C GLU A 520 16.84 -34.94 25.02
N LEU A 521 15.94 -34.12 24.44
CA LEU A 521 16.16 -32.72 24.11
C LEU A 521 15.20 -31.87 24.94
N ASN A 522 15.71 -31.22 25.97
CA ASN A 522 14.96 -30.37 26.88
C ASN A 522 15.86 -29.24 27.42
N PRO A 523 15.35 -28.26 28.17
CA PRO A 523 16.16 -27.19 28.74
C PRO A 523 17.33 -27.68 29.63
N ASP A 524 17.18 -28.80 30.33
CA ASP A 524 18.21 -29.36 31.16
C ASP A 524 19.37 -29.95 30.34
N THR A 525 19.11 -30.41 29.12
CA THR A 525 20.11 -30.91 28.16
C THR A 525 20.62 -29.82 27.22
N GLY A 526 20.20 -28.56 27.40
CA GLY A 526 20.63 -27.42 26.62
C GLY A 526 19.77 -27.14 25.38
N PHE A 527 18.68 -27.85 25.20
CA PHE A 527 17.69 -27.52 24.14
C PHE A 527 16.86 -26.27 24.54
N PRO A 528 16.69 -25.26 23.66
CA PRO A 528 16.20 -23.94 24.07
C PRO A 528 14.78 -23.89 24.64
N ASP A 529 13.91 -24.85 24.31
CA ASP A 529 12.52 -24.89 24.80
C ASP A 529 12.06 -26.28 25.18
N GLY A 530 11.21 -26.34 26.22
CA GLY A 530 10.57 -27.56 26.65
C GLY A 530 9.25 -27.90 25.95
N THR A 531 8.70 -27.01 25.12
CA THR A 531 7.43 -27.24 24.46
C THR A 531 7.61 -27.49 22.97
N VAL A 532 7.26 -28.69 22.53
CA VAL A 532 7.29 -29.10 21.12
C VAL A 532 5.88 -29.09 20.56
N ASN A 533 5.59 -28.17 19.64
CA ASN A 533 4.25 -27.99 19.05
C ASN A 533 3.98 -28.96 17.89
N SER A 534 4.99 -29.26 17.07
CA SER A 534 4.89 -30.25 15.99
C SER A 534 6.27 -30.78 15.59
N LEU A 535 6.28 -31.93 14.91
CA LEU A 535 7.45 -32.61 14.37
C LEU A 535 7.23 -32.86 12.88
N PHE A 536 8.27 -32.71 12.10
CA PHE A 536 8.21 -32.94 10.65
C PHE A 536 9.52 -33.55 10.13
N GLU A 537 9.46 -34.66 9.38
CA GLU A 537 10.62 -35.25 8.69
C GLU A 537 10.64 -34.76 7.23
N ASP A 538 11.72 -34.13 6.82
CA ASP A 538 11.89 -33.65 5.46
C ASP A 538 12.21 -34.77 4.45
N SER A 539 12.21 -34.42 3.18
CA SER A 539 12.50 -35.36 2.10
C SER A 539 13.94 -35.95 2.16
N GLN A 540 14.87 -35.30 2.87
CA GLN A 540 16.24 -35.72 3.07
C GLN A 540 16.41 -36.60 4.31
N GLY A 541 15.36 -36.74 5.13
CA GLY A 541 15.37 -37.55 6.36
C GLY A 541 15.83 -36.78 7.58
N GLY A 542 15.93 -35.45 7.53
CA GLY A 542 16.16 -34.58 8.68
C GLY A 542 14.83 -34.32 9.41
N VAL A 543 14.92 -34.10 10.73
CA VAL A 543 13.75 -33.84 11.57
C VAL A 543 13.73 -32.40 12.04
N TRP A 544 12.63 -31.72 11.72
CA TRP A 544 12.32 -30.36 12.13
C TRP A 544 11.45 -30.37 13.38
N ILE A 545 11.77 -29.53 14.36
CA ILE A 545 11.16 -29.47 15.67
C ILE A 545 10.59 -28.08 15.89
N ALA A 546 9.27 -27.95 15.79
CA ALA A 546 8.56 -26.68 16.03
C ALA A 546 8.42 -26.44 17.53
N THR A 547 8.94 -25.31 18.04
CA THR A 547 8.85 -24.93 19.44
C THR A 547 8.27 -23.53 19.63
N ARG A 548 8.13 -23.08 20.87
CA ARG A 548 7.70 -21.71 21.20
C ARG A 548 8.86 -20.70 21.19
N ALA A 549 10.08 -21.17 21.22
CA ALA A 549 11.27 -20.33 21.24
C ALA A 549 12.06 -20.31 19.92
N GLY A 550 11.63 -21.08 18.92
CA GLY A 550 12.26 -21.19 17.62
C GLY A 550 12.05 -22.53 16.95
N LEU A 551 12.84 -22.80 15.92
CA LEU A 551 12.80 -24.00 15.09
C LEU A 551 14.09 -24.81 15.29
N GLY A 552 13.97 -26.04 15.79
CA GLY A 552 15.05 -27.01 15.88
C GLY A 552 15.18 -27.81 14.58
N TYR A 553 16.39 -28.22 14.21
CA TYR A 553 16.65 -29.07 13.08
C TYR A 553 17.74 -30.11 13.38
N VAL A 554 17.40 -31.38 13.21
CA VAL A 554 18.30 -32.51 13.33
C VAL A 554 18.58 -33.08 11.95
N PRO A 555 19.74 -32.81 11.34
CA PRO A 555 20.03 -33.22 9.95
C PRO A 555 20.30 -34.74 9.81
N ASP A 556 20.75 -35.39 10.85
CA ASP A 556 21.04 -36.83 10.87
C ASP A 556 20.42 -37.46 12.11
N THR A 557 19.33 -38.18 11.90
CA THR A 557 18.55 -38.79 12.97
C THR A 557 19.30 -39.93 13.69
N ARG A 558 20.49 -40.37 13.21
CA ARG A 558 21.39 -41.29 13.97
C ARG A 558 21.91 -40.63 15.24
N TYR A 559 22.08 -39.31 15.21
CA TYR A 559 22.63 -38.48 16.29
C TYR A 559 21.67 -37.35 16.68
N PRO A 560 20.54 -37.67 17.34
CA PRO A 560 19.49 -36.67 17.63
C PRO A 560 19.96 -35.50 18.50
N GLU A 561 21.03 -35.70 19.27
CA GLU A 561 21.67 -34.68 20.11
C GLU A 561 22.42 -33.60 19.30
N ARG A 562 22.65 -33.84 17.98
CA ARG A 562 23.31 -32.88 17.08
C ARG A 562 22.26 -32.12 16.32
N TYR A 563 21.84 -31.00 16.86
CA TYR A 563 20.79 -30.14 16.27
C TYR A 563 21.32 -28.74 16.01
N SER A 564 20.70 -28.06 15.05
CA SER A 564 20.74 -26.60 14.85
C SER A 564 19.46 -26.00 15.41
N PHE A 565 19.52 -24.74 15.86
CA PHE A 565 18.34 -24.04 16.37
C PHE A 565 18.28 -22.63 15.78
N TYR A 566 17.13 -22.28 15.23
CA TYR A 566 16.90 -21.05 14.46
C TYR A 566 15.89 -20.16 15.20
N GLY A 567 16.22 -18.89 15.35
CA GLY A 567 15.42 -17.89 16.05
C GLY A 567 15.53 -16.51 15.42
N TYR A 568 15.42 -15.47 16.24
CA TYR A 568 15.53 -14.07 15.80
C TYR A 568 16.83 -13.75 15.06
N ASP A 569 17.96 -14.36 15.49
CA ASP A 569 19.26 -14.15 14.85
C ASP A 569 19.33 -14.66 13.40
N HIS A 570 18.36 -15.49 13.01
CA HIS A 570 18.22 -16.04 11.68
C HIS A 570 17.08 -15.37 10.89
N GLY A 571 16.59 -14.20 11.36
CA GLY A 571 15.59 -13.40 10.67
C GLY A 571 14.14 -13.78 10.93
N LEU A 572 13.83 -14.69 11.89
CA LEU A 572 12.45 -14.92 12.30
C LEU A 572 11.88 -13.67 12.98
N GLU A 573 10.72 -13.20 12.54
CA GLU A 573 9.99 -12.12 13.20
C GLU A 573 9.14 -12.60 14.38
N ASP A 574 8.74 -13.88 14.35
CA ASP A 574 8.02 -14.54 15.43
C ASP A 574 8.59 -15.96 15.64
N VAL A 575 9.10 -16.21 16.82
CA VAL A 575 9.74 -17.49 17.17
C VAL A 575 8.76 -18.55 17.63
N PHE A 576 7.48 -18.23 17.83
CA PHE A 576 6.49 -19.21 18.23
C PHE A 576 6.03 -20.02 17.00
N ILE A 577 6.72 -21.14 16.72
CA ILE A 577 6.44 -21.98 15.56
C ILE A 577 5.27 -22.91 15.84
N ARG A 578 4.27 -22.90 14.94
CA ARG A 578 3.04 -23.67 15.07
C ARG A 578 3.07 -24.97 14.29
N ALA A 579 3.45 -24.92 13.01
CA ALA A 579 3.53 -26.07 12.13
C ALA A 579 4.66 -25.91 11.12
N VAL A 580 5.12 -27.04 10.57
CA VAL A 580 6.18 -27.12 9.56
C VAL A 580 5.68 -27.92 8.38
N GLN A 581 5.97 -27.47 7.16
CA GLN A 581 5.73 -28.20 5.92
C GLN A 581 6.90 -28.03 4.94
N GLU A 582 7.08 -29.02 4.08
CA GLU A 582 8.05 -28.98 2.99
C GLU A 582 7.29 -28.85 1.67
N ASP A 583 7.73 -27.97 0.78
CA ASP A 583 7.18 -27.83 -0.56
C ASP A 583 7.71 -28.91 -1.53
N VAL A 584 7.33 -28.83 -2.82
CA VAL A 584 7.75 -29.77 -3.85
C VAL A 584 9.24 -29.65 -4.20
N ASN A 585 9.89 -28.55 -3.87
CA ASN A 585 11.31 -28.28 -4.12
C ASN A 585 12.20 -28.67 -2.93
N GLY A 586 11.61 -29.11 -1.83
CA GLY A 586 12.31 -29.42 -0.59
C GLY A 586 12.63 -28.19 0.26
N GLU A 587 11.93 -27.07 0.03
CA GLU A 587 12.04 -25.86 0.83
C GLU A 587 11.08 -25.90 2.03
N ILE A 588 11.52 -25.37 3.17
CA ILE A 588 10.79 -25.45 4.43
C ILE A 588 9.97 -24.20 4.68
N TRP A 589 8.70 -24.42 4.96
CA TRP A 589 7.71 -23.40 5.29
C TRP A 589 7.16 -23.63 6.69
N ILE A 590 7.08 -22.59 7.49
CA ILE A 590 6.58 -22.67 8.87
C ILE A 590 5.47 -21.64 9.08
N SER A 591 4.49 -22.01 9.89
CA SER A 591 3.52 -21.06 10.42
C SER A 591 3.89 -20.63 11.85
N THR A 592 3.60 -19.37 12.17
CA THR A 592 3.89 -18.75 13.47
C THR A 592 2.63 -18.13 14.06
N ASN A 593 2.71 -17.38 15.16
CA ASN A 593 1.56 -16.62 15.65
C ASN A 593 1.13 -15.52 14.67
N ASN A 594 2.05 -14.89 13.97
CA ASN A 594 1.80 -13.66 13.20
C ASN A 594 1.88 -13.84 11.68
N GLY A 595 2.31 -15.01 11.19
CA GLY A 595 2.49 -15.19 9.77
C GLY A 595 3.03 -16.55 9.36
N ILE A 596 3.55 -16.59 8.16
CA ILE A 596 4.21 -17.75 7.55
C ILE A 596 5.64 -17.33 7.21
N SER A 597 6.62 -18.20 7.48
CA SER A 597 8.00 -17.94 7.14
C SER A 597 8.59 -19.07 6.29
N HIS A 598 9.43 -18.70 5.34
CA HIS A 598 10.17 -19.58 4.44
C HIS A 598 11.65 -19.62 4.86
N TRP A 599 12.24 -20.80 4.95
CA TRP A 599 13.66 -20.95 5.22
C TRP A 599 14.48 -20.92 3.93
N ASP A 600 15.22 -19.84 3.70
CA ASP A 600 16.20 -19.77 2.62
C ASP A 600 17.51 -20.46 3.03
N LYS A 601 17.74 -21.63 2.43
CA LYS A 601 18.95 -22.43 2.69
C LYS A 601 20.25 -21.77 2.22
N LYS A 602 20.20 -20.86 1.23
CA LYS A 602 21.39 -20.20 0.68
C LYS A 602 21.82 -19.04 1.57
N GLU A 603 20.86 -18.19 1.95
CA GLU A 603 21.10 -17.02 2.80
C GLU A 603 21.16 -17.38 4.30
N GLN A 604 20.74 -18.59 4.70
CA GLN A 604 20.62 -19.05 6.09
C GLN A 604 19.74 -18.10 6.92
N LYS A 605 18.63 -17.65 6.32
CA LYS A 605 17.67 -16.71 6.92
C LYS A 605 16.24 -17.09 6.59
N PHE A 606 15.32 -16.54 7.38
CA PHE A 606 13.89 -16.66 7.12
C PHE A 606 13.35 -15.44 6.35
N ASP A 607 12.60 -15.71 5.29
CA ASP A 607 11.72 -14.76 4.65
C ASP A 607 10.36 -14.82 5.35
N ASN A 608 9.87 -13.66 5.83
CA ASN A 608 8.63 -13.60 6.60
C ASN A 608 7.51 -12.98 5.78
N TYR A 609 6.32 -13.57 5.88
CA TYR A 609 5.09 -13.14 5.24
C TYR A 609 4.00 -12.96 6.29
N ASP A 610 3.27 -11.84 6.24
CA ASP A 610 2.29 -11.47 7.24
C ASP A 610 0.95 -10.98 6.62
N TYR A 611 0.13 -10.26 7.40
CA TYR A 611 -1.16 -9.74 6.92
C TYR A 611 -1.04 -8.81 5.72
N ARG A 612 0.12 -8.20 5.48
CA ARG A 612 0.41 -7.35 4.32
C ARG A 612 0.48 -8.16 3.02
N ASP A 613 0.82 -9.43 3.13
CA ASP A 613 0.88 -10.41 2.05
C ASP A 613 -0.45 -11.10 1.76
N GLY A 614 -1.51 -10.79 2.52
CA GLY A 614 -2.81 -11.43 2.43
C GLY A 614 -3.01 -12.58 3.41
N ILE A 615 -2.06 -12.81 4.31
CA ILE A 615 -2.19 -13.82 5.38
C ILE A 615 -3.19 -13.35 6.43
N PRO A 616 -4.05 -14.24 6.99
CA PRO A 616 -5.04 -13.84 7.96
C PRO A 616 -4.38 -13.33 9.25
N MET A 617 -4.81 -12.17 9.74
CA MET A 617 -4.42 -11.71 11.06
C MET A 617 -4.98 -12.66 12.13
N GLY A 618 -4.12 -13.21 12.93
CA GLY A 618 -4.48 -14.10 14.03
C GLY A 618 -3.59 -15.34 14.08
N ASN A 619 -3.65 -16.08 15.18
CA ASN A 619 -2.77 -17.20 15.42
C ASN A 619 -3.07 -18.37 14.48
N PHE A 620 -2.04 -18.92 13.87
CA PHE A 620 -2.10 -20.27 13.30
C PHE A 620 -2.21 -21.33 14.40
N ILE A 621 -2.63 -22.53 14.04
CA ILE A 621 -2.90 -23.61 14.98
C ILE A 621 -1.76 -24.63 14.94
N GLU A 622 -1.38 -25.14 16.12
CA GLU A 622 -0.32 -26.14 16.28
C GLU A 622 -0.61 -27.38 15.46
N GLY A 623 0.38 -27.79 14.62
CA GLY A 623 0.29 -28.99 13.79
C GLY A 623 -0.75 -28.94 12.69
N SER A 624 -1.52 -27.84 12.55
CA SER A 624 -2.55 -27.70 11.53
C SER A 624 -1.95 -27.25 10.20
N ALA A 625 -1.31 -28.15 9.48
CA ALA A 625 -0.72 -27.91 8.17
C ALA A 625 -0.74 -29.19 7.33
N CYS A 626 -0.89 -29.04 6.00
CA CYS A 626 -0.75 -30.13 5.05
C CYS A 626 -0.36 -29.62 3.66
N ARG A 627 0.19 -30.53 2.82
CA ARG A 627 0.57 -30.22 1.43
C ARG A 627 -0.39 -30.87 0.45
N GLY A 628 -0.77 -30.14 -0.57
CA GLY A 628 -1.53 -30.57 -1.71
C GLY A 628 -0.76 -31.49 -2.66
N VAL A 629 -1.46 -32.30 -3.49
CA VAL A 629 -0.86 -33.11 -4.57
C VAL A 629 -0.28 -32.20 -5.65
N ASP A 630 -0.89 -31.03 -5.84
CA ASP A 630 -0.49 -29.94 -6.75
C ASP A 630 0.65 -29.06 -6.20
N GLY A 631 1.14 -29.34 -5.00
CA GLY A 631 2.17 -28.57 -4.34
C GLY A 631 1.65 -27.42 -3.49
N THR A 632 0.35 -27.13 -3.49
CA THR A 632 -0.28 -26.10 -2.62
C THR A 632 -0.06 -26.45 -1.16
N LEU A 633 0.39 -25.51 -0.36
CA LEU A 633 0.51 -25.60 1.09
C LEU A 633 -0.73 -25.01 1.76
N TYR A 634 -1.22 -25.70 2.80
CA TYR A 634 -2.37 -25.32 3.58
C TYR A 634 -1.99 -25.19 5.05
N PHE A 635 -2.32 -24.08 5.69
CA PHE A 635 -2.11 -23.81 7.10
C PHE A 635 -3.41 -23.36 7.77
N GLY A 636 -3.79 -24.02 8.84
CA GLY A 636 -5.00 -23.72 9.61
C GLY A 636 -4.81 -22.54 10.56
N SER A 637 -5.76 -21.62 10.56
CA SER A 637 -5.76 -20.46 11.43
C SER A 637 -7.12 -20.25 12.12
N LEU A 638 -7.18 -19.34 13.10
CA LEU A 638 -8.43 -18.93 13.75
C LEU A 638 -9.41 -18.21 12.81
N LYS A 639 -8.97 -17.83 11.60
CA LYS A 639 -9.78 -17.11 10.60
C LYS A 639 -9.94 -17.85 9.28
N GLY A 640 -9.76 -19.17 9.27
CA GLY A 640 -9.85 -19.99 8.08
C GLY A 640 -8.56 -20.68 7.70
N ILE A 641 -8.50 -21.22 6.49
CA ILE A 641 -7.36 -21.92 5.93
C ILE A 641 -6.58 -20.92 5.08
N CYS A 642 -5.34 -20.67 5.43
CA CYS A 642 -4.40 -19.99 4.54
C CYS A 642 -3.77 -21.01 3.61
N HIS A 643 -3.87 -20.79 2.28
CA HIS A 643 -3.27 -21.67 1.30
C HIS A 643 -2.57 -20.87 0.20
N PHE A 644 -1.52 -21.44 -0.34
CA PHE A 644 -0.73 -20.86 -1.43
C PHE A 644 0.13 -21.91 -2.12
N ASN A 645 0.47 -21.66 -3.38
CA ASN A 645 1.47 -22.46 -4.08
C ASN A 645 2.82 -21.73 -4.06
N PRO A 646 3.87 -22.27 -3.40
CA PRO A 646 5.18 -21.63 -3.34
C PRO A 646 5.80 -21.35 -4.73
N GLN A 647 5.44 -22.09 -5.76
CA GLN A 647 5.92 -21.88 -7.14
C GLN A 647 5.34 -20.61 -7.78
N GLU A 648 4.24 -20.07 -7.26
CA GLU A 648 3.61 -18.83 -7.73
C GLU A 648 4.18 -17.59 -7.06
N LEU A 649 5.06 -17.75 -6.05
CA LEU A 649 5.80 -16.65 -5.43
C LEU A 649 6.85 -16.15 -6.42
N ASP A 650 6.49 -15.11 -7.17
CA ASP A 650 7.38 -14.46 -8.12
C ASP A 650 8.42 -13.59 -7.39
N THR A 651 9.58 -14.17 -7.09
CA THR A 651 10.73 -13.45 -6.52
C THR A 651 11.43 -12.56 -7.55
N SER A 652 11.13 -12.74 -8.85
CA SER A 652 11.71 -11.96 -9.95
C SER A 652 10.95 -10.67 -10.27
N TYR A 653 9.86 -10.38 -9.53
CA TYR A 653 9.06 -9.18 -9.73
C TYR A 653 9.89 -7.93 -9.53
N ARG A 654 10.05 -7.15 -10.59
CA ARG A 654 10.65 -5.82 -10.51
C ARG A 654 9.61 -4.81 -10.08
N VAL A 655 9.94 -4.08 -9.03
CA VAL A 655 9.11 -2.99 -8.52
C VAL A 655 8.99 -1.91 -9.60
N THR A 656 7.81 -1.36 -9.76
CA THR A 656 7.59 -0.18 -10.63
C THR A 656 8.52 0.96 -10.21
N PRO A 657 9.00 1.81 -11.13
CA PRO A 657 9.90 2.91 -10.80
C PRO A 657 9.35 3.80 -9.67
N VAL A 658 10.22 4.09 -8.69
CA VAL A 658 9.87 5.03 -7.62
C VAL A 658 9.57 6.39 -8.21
N GLN A 659 8.48 7.01 -7.79
CA GLN A 659 8.10 8.37 -8.17
C GLN A 659 8.26 9.32 -6.98
N ILE A 660 8.84 10.49 -7.24
CA ILE A 660 8.82 11.58 -6.25
C ILE A 660 7.46 12.26 -6.33
N MET A 661 6.70 12.13 -5.26
CA MET A 661 5.34 12.64 -5.19
C MET A 661 5.30 14.13 -4.86
N GLU A 662 6.11 14.55 -3.88
CA GLU A 662 6.01 15.90 -3.33
C GLU A 662 7.26 16.30 -2.56
N CYS A 663 7.65 17.59 -2.68
CA CYS A 663 8.64 18.22 -1.83
C CYS A 663 7.99 19.38 -1.09
N ARG A 664 8.09 19.44 0.24
CA ARG A 664 7.51 20.52 1.08
C ARG A 664 8.55 21.12 2.00
N ALA A 665 8.71 22.44 1.96
CA ALA A 665 9.50 23.15 2.95
C ALA A 665 8.81 23.15 4.31
N MET A 666 9.54 22.83 5.35
CA MET A 666 9.07 22.89 6.74
C MET A 666 9.33 24.31 7.28
N ASP A 667 8.26 25.03 7.63
CA ASP A 667 8.41 26.32 8.31
C ASP A 667 8.55 26.11 9.82
N GLY A 668 9.77 26.10 10.31
CA GLY A 668 10.07 25.92 11.74
C GLY A 668 9.67 27.10 12.64
N ARG A 669 9.24 28.24 12.06
CA ARG A 669 8.97 29.48 12.84
C ARG A 669 7.49 29.76 13.07
N THR A 670 6.60 29.33 12.19
CA THR A 670 5.19 29.78 12.25
C THR A 670 4.18 28.70 12.51
N GLY A 671 4.55 27.41 12.43
CA GLY A 671 3.60 26.31 12.58
C GLY A 671 2.46 26.32 11.54
N LYS A 672 2.48 27.25 10.60
CA LYS A 672 1.58 27.31 9.46
C LYS A 672 2.11 26.40 8.35
N GLY A 673 1.27 25.55 7.89
CA GLY A 673 1.47 24.42 7.00
C GLY A 673 2.68 24.43 6.07
N ASP A 674 3.24 23.27 5.86
CA ASP A 674 4.36 23.02 4.96
C ASP A 674 4.08 23.61 3.57
N ARG A 675 4.98 24.45 3.07
CA ARG A 675 4.84 25.04 1.73
C ARG A 675 5.36 24.07 0.67
N LEU A 676 4.56 23.82 -0.36
CA LEU A 676 4.99 23.06 -1.52
C LEU A 676 6.20 23.73 -2.18
N ILE A 677 7.23 22.95 -2.44
CA ILE A 677 8.42 23.37 -3.17
C ILE A 677 8.25 22.86 -4.61
N LEU A 678 8.32 23.76 -5.56
CA LEU A 678 8.24 23.45 -6.96
C LEU A 678 9.66 23.37 -7.54
N PRO A 679 9.98 22.36 -8.36
CA PRO A 679 11.23 22.38 -9.13
C PRO A 679 11.20 23.52 -10.14
N GLU A 680 12.35 24.14 -10.39
CA GLU A 680 12.52 25.11 -11.48
C GLU A 680 12.40 24.43 -12.86
N GLU A 681 12.41 25.24 -13.94
CA GLU A 681 12.32 24.72 -15.32
C GLU A 681 13.39 23.69 -15.67
N ASN A 682 14.55 23.74 -15.00
CA ASN A 682 15.67 22.79 -15.12
C ASN A 682 15.50 21.51 -14.28
N GLY A 683 14.40 21.38 -13.54
CA GLY A 683 14.14 20.26 -12.65
C GLY A 683 14.84 20.33 -11.28
N ASN A 684 15.61 21.39 -10.99
CA ASN A 684 16.28 21.58 -9.73
C ASN A 684 15.36 22.24 -8.69
N ILE A 685 15.53 21.87 -7.43
CA ILE A 685 14.89 22.55 -6.30
C ILE A 685 15.88 23.55 -5.71
N GLU A 686 15.56 24.82 -5.73
CA GLU A 686 16.40 25.88 -5.12
C GLU A 686 15.78 26.36 -3.82
N LEU A 687 16.56 26.32 -2.74
CA LEU A 687 16.12 26.68 -1.39
C LEU A 687 17.03 27.76 -0.80
N PRO A 688 16.46 28.79 -0.19
CA PRO A 688 17.24 29.75 0.58
C PRO A 688 17.73 29.09 1.89
N TYR A 689 18.81 29.64 2.46
CA TYR A 689 19.47 29.11 3.66
C TYR A 689 18.55 29.00 4.91
N ASP A 690 17.51 29.81 4.99
CA ASP A 690 16.55 29.81 6.10
C ASP A 690 15.43 28.78 5.93
N ARG A 691 15.37 28.09 4.80
CA ARG A 691 14.44 26.99 4.49
C ARG A 691 15.19 25.71 4.15
N ASN A 692 16.20 25.39 4.93
CA ASN A 692 17.07 24.23 4.76
C ASN A 692 16.52 22.96 5.41
N SER A 693 15.25 22.95 5.77
CA SER A 693 14.53 21.79 6.29
C SER A 693 13.29 21.56 5.44
N PHE A 694 13.17 20.37 4.87
CA PHE A 694 12.07 20.03 3.98
C PHE A 694 11.79 18.52 4.00
N ARG A 695 10.59 18.16 3.57
CA ARG A 695 10.12 16.78 3.45
C ARG A 695 10.08 16.41 1.97
N ILE A 696 10.59 15.23 1.65
CA ILE A 696 10.40 14.58 0.36
C ILE A 696 9.51 13.37 0.57
N THR A 697 8.41 13.30 -0.17
CA THR A 697 7.52 12.14 -0.21
C THR A 697 7.70 11.44 -1.54
N PHE A 698 7.81 10.14 -1.50
CA PHE A 698 7.99 9.28 -2.67
C PHE A 698 7.11 8.05 -2.53
N SER A 699 6.78 7.42 -3.64
CA SER A 699 5.97 6.21 -3.65
C SER A 699 6.26 5.40 -4.91
N VAL A 700 5.94 4.13 -4.83
CA VAL A 700 5.80 3.23 -5.98
C VAL A 700 4.31 3.08 -6.23
N PRO A 701 3.76 3.57 -7.34
CA PRO A 701 2.32 3.55 -7.58
C PRO A 701 1.80 2.18 -8.04
N ASP A 702 2.41 1.08 -7.61
CA ASP A 702 1.91 -0.28 -7.77
C ASP A 702 1.06 -0.66 -6.54
N TYR A 703 -0.22 -0.38 -6.62
CA TYR A 703 -1.15 -0.51 -5.50
C TYR A 703 -1.40 -1.95 -5.05
N ALA A 704 -1.05 -2.93 -5.89
CA ALA A 704 -1.19 -4.35 -5.58
C ALA A 704 -0.18 -4.82 -4.51
N GLN A 705 0.99 -4.17 -4.43
CA GLN A 705 2.12 -4.59 -3.61
C GLN A 705 2.58 -3.52 -2.60
N ASN A 706 1.87 -2.42 -2.45
CA ASN A 706 2.31 -1.26 -1.67
C ASN A 706 2.75 -1.56 -0.24
N LYS A 707 2.08 -2.49 0.44
CA LYS A 707 2.40 -2.88 1.81
C LYS A 707 3.65 -3.75 1.96
N ARG A 708 4.30 -4.06 0.84
CA ARG A 708 5.50 -4.90 0.79
C ARG A 708 6.72 -4.16 0.24
N ILE A 709 6.60 -2.86 -0.02
CA ILE A 709 7.66 -2.08 -0.65
C ILE A 709 8.55 -1.50 0.43
N GLU A 710 9.84 -1.79 0.34
CA GLU A 710 10.88 -1.19 1.16
C GLU A 710 11.68 -0.18 0.33
N TYR A 711 12.09 0.89 0.99
CA TYR A 711 12.83 1.99 0.38
C TYR A 711 14.22 2.13 0.98
N ALA A 712 15.17 2.54 0.14
CA ALA A 712 16.47 3.02 0.59
C ALA A 712 16.79 4.33 -0.10
N TYR A 713 17.39 5.27 0.63
CA TYR A 713 17.81 6.56 0.09
C TYR A 713 19.31 6.80 0.26
N LYS A 714 19.85 7.73 -0.51
CA LYS A 714 21.14 8.37 -0.28
C LYS A 714 21.10 9.83 -0.73
N ILE A 715 21.98 10.65 -0.16
CA ILE A 715 22.11 12.07 -0.52
C ILE A 715 23.54 12.29 -0.97
N GLU A 716 23.75 12.32 -2.29
CA GLU A 716 25.06 12.58 -2.86
C GLU A 716 25.54 13.98 -2.44
N GLY A 717 26.75 14.04 -1.93
CA GLY A 717 27.33 15.26 -1.35
C GLY A 717 27.16 15.41 0.18
N LEU A 718 26.39 14.54 0.83
CA LEU A 718 26.21 14.50 2.28
C LEU A 718 26.47 13.10 2.86
N GLU A 719 25.87 12.08 2.26
CA GLU A 719 26.00 10.68 2.65
C GLU A 719 26.14 9.82 1.39
N ASP A 720 27.25 9.10 1.24
CA ASP A 720 27.51 8.28 0.06
C ASP A 720 26.93 6.86 0.14
N ASN A 721 26.55 6.41 1.32
CA ASN A 721 26.00 5.07 1.55
C ASN A 721 24.46 5.07 1.43
N TRP A 722 23.91 3.98 0.93
CA TRP A 722 22.48 3.74 0.97
C TRP A 722 22.00 3.46 2.39
N VAL A 723 20.97 4.17 2.82
CA VAL A 723 20.30 4.00 4.11
C VAL A 723 18.95 3.35 3.86
N ASN A 724 18.75 2.13 4.39
CA ASN A 724 17.45 1.45 4.35
C ASN A 724 16.52 2.08 5.39
N ILE A 725 15.32 2.50 4.96
CA ILE A 725 14.28 3.12 5.80
C ILE A 725 13.03 2.24 5.92
N GLY A 726 13.10 1.00 5.40
CA GLY A 726 11.94 0.09 5.43
C GLY A 726 10.79 0.63 4.59
N GLU A 727 9.57 0.55 5.11
CA GLU A 727 8.33 0.94 4.43
C GLU A 727 8.05 2.44 4.45
N GLU A 728 8.91 3.25 5.08
CA GLU A 728 8.73 4.69 5.17
C GLU A 728 8.80 5.35 3.78
N SER A 729 7.72 5.97 3.36
CA SER A 729 7.55 6.62 2.04
C SER A 729 7.85 8.12 2.06
N GLN A 730 8.40 8.63 3.16
CA GLN A 730 8.76 10.02 3.30
C GLN A 730 10.08 10.18 4.04
N MET A 731 10.85 11.18 3.64
CA MET A 731 12.10 11.55 4.29
C MET A 731 12.08 13.01 4.71
N VAL A 732 12.40 13.27 5.98
CA VAL A 732 12.50 14.62 6.51
C VAL A 732 13.97 15.00 6.65
N LEU A 733 14.42 15.89 5.79
CA LEU A 733 15.75 16.47 5.79
C LEU A 733 15.74 17.73 6.67
N ARG A 734 16.62 17.79 7.67
CA ARG A 734 16.67 18.93 8.62
C ARG A 734 18.05 19.56 8.63
N ASN A 735 18.07 20.91 8.61
CA ASN A 735 19.28 21.73 8.77
C ASN A 735 20.41 21.35 7.79
N ILE A 736 20.06 21.08 6.52
CA ILE A 736 21.06 20.76 5.51
C ILE A 736 21.97 21.96 5.25
N PRO A 737 23.30 21.79 5.24
CA PRO A 737 24.25 22.89 4.95
C PRO A 737 24.04 23.48 3.56
N PRO A 738 24.45 24.73 3.30
CA PRO A 738 24.50 25.27 1.95
C PRO A 738 25.39 24.43 1.04
N GLY A 739 24.85 24.06 -0.13
CA GLY A 739 25.56 23.22 -1.11
C GLY A 739 24.60 22.68 -2.16
N THR A 740 25.13 21.91 -3.09
CA THR A 740 24.37 21.24 -4.15
C THR A 740 24.38 19.74 -3.84
N TYR A 741 23.23 19.14 -3.86
CA TYR A 741 23.01 17.75 -3.46
C TYR A 741 22.09 17.05 -4.45
N ILE A 742 22.13 15.71 -4.47
CA ILE A 742 21.19 14.88 -5.21
C ILE A 742 20.61 13.86 -4.22
N PHE A 743 19.31 14.00 -3.93
CA PHE A 743 18.57 12.98 -3.22
C PHE A 743 18.25 11.84 -4.17
N ARG A 744 18.62 10.62 -3.81
CA ARG A 744 18.30 9.41 -4.59
C ARG A 744 17.51 8.45 -3.72
N VAL A 745 16.52 7.80 -4.29
CA VAL A 745 15.72 6.77 -3.63
C VAL A 745 15.47 5.61 -4.59
N LYS A 746 15.58 4.41 -4.06
CA LYS A 746 15.27 3.15 -4.74
C LYS A 746 14.31 2.34 -3.89
N ALA A 747 13.62 1.39 -4.52
CA ALA A 747 12.68 0.51 -3.84
C ALA A 747 12.98 -0.95 -4.17
N ARG A 748 12.49 -1.84 -3.31
CA ARG A 748 12.40 -3.27 -3.56
C ARG A 748 11.11 -3.83 -2.97
N LEU A 749 10.69 -4.99 -3.42
CA LEU A 749 9.78 -5.81 -2.62
C LEU A 749 10.52 -6.33 -1.39
N ARG A 750 9.82 -6.45 -0.29
CA ARG A 750 10.33 -7.13 0.91
C ARG A 750 10.84 -8.51 0.53
N ASN A 751 12.02 -8.87 1.00
CA ASN A 751 12.75 -10.10 0.66
C ASN A 751 13.22 -10.21 -0.81
N GLY A 752 13.10 -9.16 -1.61
CA GLY A 752 13.59 -9.09 -2.99
C GLY A 752 14.88 -8.31 -3.14
N ASP A 753 15.43 -8.33 -4.34
CA ASP A 753 16.64 -7.57 -4.68
C ASP A 753 16.34 -6.08 -4.87
N TRP A 754 17.32 -5.22 -4.54
CA TRP A 754 17.23 -3.80 -4.80
C TRP A 754 17.28 -3.51 -6.30
N ASP A 755 16.28 -2.77 -6.80
CA ASP A 755 16.28 -2.32 -8.19
C ASP A 755 17.22 -1.13 -8.39
N GLU A 756 18.39 -1.39 -8.93
CA GLU A 756 19.40 -0.38 -9.27
C GLU A 756 19.08 0.33 -10.61
N SER A 757 18.16 -0.19 -11.41
CA SER A 757 17.82 0.35 -12.73
C SER A 757 16.83 1.50 -12.68
N HIS A 758 16.01 1.58 -11.61
CA HIS A 758 14.93 2.56 -11.45
C HIS A 758 15.08 3.41 -10.19
N VAL A 759 16.21 4.12 -10.11
CA VAL A 759 16.49 5.04 -9.00
C VAL A 759 15.89 6.40 -9.31
N ALA A 760 14.95 6.86 -8.48
CA ALA A 760 14.47 8.23 -8.59
C ALA A 760 15.48 9.22 -8.00
N ALA A 761 15.66 10.37 -8.65
CA ALA A 761 16.63 11.37 -8.25
C ALA A 761 16.02 12.77 -8.25
N VAL A 762 16.31 13.57 -7.22
CA VAL A 762 15.93 14.98 -7.12
C VAL A 762 17.16 15.80 -6.79
N PRO A 763 17.66 16.60 -7.74
CA PRO A 763 18.71 17.55 -7.46
C PRO A 763 18.15 18.75 -6.67
N PHE A 764 18.86 19.18 -5.64
CA PHE A 764 18.49 20.36 -4.87
C PHE A 764 19.72 21.17 -4.47
N CYS A 765 19.53 22.50 -4.40
CA CYS A 765 20.57 23.44 -4.02
C CYS A 765 20.09 24.30 -2.85
N ILE A 766 20.91 24.39 -1.82
CA ILE A 766 20.67 25.30 -0.68
C ILE A 766 21.64 26.45 -0.80
N HIS A 767 21.10 27.65 -1.04
CA HIS A 767 21.90 28.86 -1.16
C HIS A 767 22.53 29.26 0.15
N PRO A 768 23.80 29.71 0.16
CA PRO A 768 24.41 30.24 1.36
C PRO A 768 23.76 31.57 1.76
N PRO A 769 23.75 31.92 3.05
CA PRO A 769 23.27 33.22 3.49
C PRO A 769 24.09 34.36 2.86
N LEU A 770 23.46 35.52 2.67
CA LEU A 770 24.06 36.68 2.01
C LEU A 770 25.44 37.05 2.55
N TRP A 771 25.66 36.86 3.85
CA TRP A 771 26.95 37.16 4.52
C TRP A 771 28.03 36.10 4.32
N ARG A 772 27.71 34.93 3.72
CA ARG A 772 28.66 33.86 3.36
C ARG A 772 28.88 33.71 1.85
N THR A 773 28.44 34.69 1.06
CA THR A 773 28.63 34.68 -0.39
C THR A 773 30.00 35.26 -0.78
N TRP A 774 30.53 34.95 -1.95
CA TRP A 774 31.83 35.42 -2.42
C TRP A 774 31.90 36.95 -2.44
N TYR A 775 30.81 37.63 -2.84
CA TYR A 775 30.75 39.11 -2.82
C TYR A 775 30.67 39.67 -1.40
N ALA A 776 30.14 38.98 -0.45
CA ALA A 776 30.24 39.38 0.95
C ALA A 776 31.67 39.27 1.49
N TYR A 777 32.40 38.22 1.16
CA TYR A 777 33.81 38.09 1.53
C TYR A 777 34.67 39.14 0.82
N THR A 778 34.42 39.51 -0.46
CA THR A 778 35.08 40.63 -1.15
C THR A 778 34.79 41.97 -0.45
N PHE A 779 33.52 42.16 -0.04
CA PHE A 779 33.15 43.34 0.71
C PHE A 779 33.86 43.41 2.07
N TYR A 780 33.94 42.30 2.80
CA TYR A 780 34.70 42.23 4.07
C TYR A 780 36.17 42.46 3.86
N GLY A 781 36.75 41.93 2.79
CA GLY A 781 38.11 42.21 2.38
C GLY A 781 38.36 43.69 2.10
N LEU A 782 37.45 44.34 1.37
CA LEU A 782 37.52 45.79 1.10
C LEU A 782 37.39 46.62 2.38
N LEU A 783 36.48 46.24 3.27
CA LEU A 783 36.33 46.87 4.59
C LEU A 783 37.61 46.76 5.40
N LEU A 784 38.23 45.58 5.42
CA LEU A 784 39.49 45.33 6.11
C LEU A 784 40.63 46.16 5.52
N LEU A 785 40.73 46.25 4.18
CA LEU A 785 41.70 47.09 3.47
C LEU A 785 41.47 48.59 3.77
N CYS A 786 40.22 49.04 3.73
CA CYS A 786 39.87 50.40 4.12
C CYS A 786 40.22 50.68 5.59
N GLY A 787 39.95 49.75 6.49
CA GLY A 787 40.34 49.86 7.90
C GLY A 787 41.83 49.92 8.09
N LEU A 788 42.60 49.08 7.40
CA LEU A 788 44.05 49.09 7.39
C LEU A 788 44.59 50.41 6.81
N TYR A 789 44.01 50.89 5.70
CA TYR A 789 44.38 52.20 5.12
C TYR A 789 44.10 53.34 6.10
N PHE A 790 42.95 53.39 6.72
CA PHE A 790 42.63 54.42 7.74
C PHE A 790 43.54 54.33 8.96
N TRP A 791 43.85 53.14 9.45
CA TRP A 791 44.80 52.92 10.52
C TRP A 791 46.19 53.38 10.10
N MET A 792 46.63 53.05 8.91
CA MET A 792 47.93 53.51 8.41
C MET A 792 48.01 55.05 8.26
N CYS A 793 46.90 55.67 7.76
CA CYS A 793 46.80 57.14 7.70
C CYS A 793 46.85 57.80 9.09
N THR A 794 46.11 57.24 10.08
CA THR A 794 46.13 57.74 11.43
C THR A 794 47.47 57.50 12.12
N TYR A 795 48.12 56.37 11.86
CA TYR A 795 49.45 56.06 12.34
C TYR A 795 50.46 57.01 11.78
N LYS A 796 50.45 57.29 10.44
CA LYS A 796 51.30 58.26 9.78
C LYS A 796 51.05 59.66 10.36
N ARG A 797 49.81 60.08 10.58
CA ARG A 797 49.50 61.39 11.24
C ARG A 797 50.03 61.45 12.64
N LYS A 798 49.85 60.36 13.46
CA LYS A 798 50.42 60.30 14.81
C LYS A 798 51.96 60.32 14.79
N LEU A 799 52.56 59.59 13.84
CA LEU A 799 54.03 59.57 13.68
C LEU A 799 54.54 60.94 13.25
N ALA A 800 53.92 61.61 12.26
CA ALA A 800 54.27 62.96 11.82
C ALA A 800 54.12 63.99 12.97
N ALA A 801 53.04 63.87 13.76
CA ALA A 801 52.87 64.72 14.94
C ALA A 801 53.98 64.51 15.97
N ARG A 802 54.37 63.25 16.24
CA ARG A 802 55.52 62.97 17.16
C ARG A 802 56.84 63.49 16.63
N ILE A 803 57.11 63.36 15.31
CA ILE A 803 58.34 63.91 14.67
C ILE A 803 58.29 65.43 14.78
N ALA A 804 57.11 66.07 14.51
CA ALA A 804 56.97 67.48 14.60
C ALA A 804 57.22 68.02 16.08
N LEU A 805 56.66 67.33 17.07
CA LEU A 805 56.86 67.59 18.48
C LEU A 805 58.33 67.47 18.89
N ALA A 806 58.96 66.35 18.44
CA ALA A 806 60.40 66.11 18.70
C ALA A 806 61.30 67.15 18.01
N ALA A 807 60.93 67.63 16.82
CA ALA A 807 61.62 68.70 16.12
C ALA A 807 61.46 70.01 16.82
N GLU A 808 60.27 70.27 17.39
CA GLU A 808 60.01 71.53 18.19
C GLU A 808 60.69 71.51 19.55
N GLU A 809 60.75 70.37 20.21
CA GLU A 809 61.53 70.20 21.46
C GLU A 809 63.03 70.36 21.22
N LYS A 810 63.52 69.85 20.09
CA LYS A 810 64.90 70.02 19.67
C LYS A 810 65.20 71.52 19.40
N ARG A 811 64.33 72.24 18.69
CA ARG A 811 64.42 73.63 18.40
C ARG A 811 64.45 74.52 19.67
N ILE A 812 63.54 74.17 20.62
CA ILE A 812 63.49 74.80 21.93
C ILE A 812 64.77 74.53 22.73
N ARG A 813 65.34 73.36 22.66
CA ARG A 813 66.59 72.98 23.29
C ARG A 813 67.76 73.69 22.65
N ASP A 814 67.84 73.75 21.31
CA ASP A 814 68.88 74.55 20.58
C ASP A 814 68.76 76.04 20.87
N GLU A 815 67.56 76.61 20.97
CA GLU A 815 67.31 77.96 21.38
C GLU A 815 67.75 78.24 22.82
N GLN A 816 67.51 77.32 23.76
CA GLN A 816 67.96 77.40 25.15
C GLN A 816 69.46 77.26 25.25
N GLU A 817 70.11 76.36 24.47
CA GLU A 817 71.57 76.30 24.40
C GLU A 817 72.17 77.59 23.86
N LEU A 818 71.63 78.15 22.80
CA LEU A 818 72.07 79.39 22.22
C LEU A 818 71.90 80.56 23.20
N ASN A 819 70.75 80.58 23.96
CA ASN A 819 70.54 81.63 24.97
C ASN A 819 71.44 81.42 26.16
N ASN A 820 71.76 80.19 26.59
CA ASN A 820 72.75 79.93 27.61
C ASN A 820 74.21 80.31 27.12
N GLU A 821 74.56 80.06 25.89
CA GLU A 821 75.84 80.58 25.37
C GLU A 821 75.90 82.05 25.28
N ARG A 822 74.81 82.75 24.91
CA ARG A 822 74.71 84.22 25.03
C ARG A 822 74.82 84.72 26.46
N LEU A 823 74.15 84.05 27.37
CA LEU A 823 74.23 84.40 28.80
C LEU A 823 75.65 84.17 29.33
N ARG A 824 76.36 83.07 28.95
CA ARG A 824 77.75 82.85 29.28
C ARG A 824 78.67 83.86 28.63
N PHE A 825 78.40 84.27 27.41
CA PHE A 825 79.14 85.30 26.74
C PHE A 825 79.00 86.69 27.45
N TYR A 826 77.72 87.02 27.76
CA TYR A 826 77.48 88.31 28.51
C TYR A 826 78.03 88.26 29.94
N THR A 827 78.06 87.12 30.61
CA THR A 827 78.63 86.92 31.91
C THR A 827 80.17 87.10 31.86
N ASN A 828 80.77 86.46 30.85
CA ASN A 828 82.24 86.54 30.63
C ASN A 828 82.64 87.97 30.23
N VAL A 829 81.86 88.60 29.31
CA VAL A 829 82.14 89.98 28.90
C VAL A 829 81.96 90.96 30.11
N THR A 830 80.97 90.74 30.91
CA THR A 830 80.75 91.53 32.15
C THR A 830 81.88 91.37 33.13
N HIS A 831 82.38 90.07 33.24
CA HIS A 831 83.48 89.78 34.18
C HIS A 831 84.79 90.33 33.62
N GLU A 832 85.04 90.26 32.29
CA GLU A 832 86.20 90.88 31.66
C GLU A 832 86.19 92.39 31.63
N LEU A 833 84.95 92.97 31.52
CA LEU A 833 84.81 94.44 31.65
C LEU A 833 84.89 94.94 33.09
N ARG A 834 84.51 94.12 34.04
CA ARG A 834 84.52 94.45 35.49
C ARG A 834 86.00 94.65 36.01
N THR A 835 86.90 93.76 35.54
CA THR A 835 88.31 93.74 35.93
C THR A 835 89.04 94.98 35.49
N PRO A 836 88.96 95.50 34.22
CA PRO A 836 89.57 96.77 33.88
C PRO A 836 88.83 97.96 34.54
N LEU A 837 87.55 97.94 34.68
CA LEU A 837 86.74 98.97 35.33
C LEU A 837 87.07 99.14 36.83
N THR A 838 87.26 98.01 37.55
CA THR A 838 87.74 98.04 38.90
C THR A 838 89.18 98.60 39.09
N LEU A 839 90.05 98.37 38.14
CA LEU A 839 91.44 98.90 37.98
C LEU A 839 91.45 100.38 37.69
N ILE A 840 90.43 100.99 37.13
CA ILE A 840 90.32 102.43 36.80
C ILE A 840 89.50 103.09 37.91
N LEU A 841 88.63 102.55 38.57
CA LEU A 841 87.85 103.15 39.66
C LEU A 841 88.67 103.20 40.93
N GLY A 842 89.65 102.26 41.21
CA GLY A 842 90.56 102.31 42.36
C GLY A 842 91.37 103.49 42.49
N PRO A 843 92.09 103.97 41.40
CA PRO A 843 92.88 105.16 41.43
C PRO A 843 92.16 106.57 41.43
N LEU A 844 90.79 106.43 41.04
CA LEU A 844 89.97 107.66 40.99
C LEU A 844 89.24 107.93 42.35
N GLU A 845 89.00 106.92 43.18
CA GLU A 845 88.58 107.22 44.55
C GLU A 845 89.63 107.75 45.51
N ASP A 846 90.90 107.43 45.20
CA ASP A 846 92.04 108.00 45.99
C ASP A 846 92.40 109.50 45.62
N LEU A 847 91.75 110.07 44.57
CA LEU A 847 91.91 111.37 44.17
C LEU A 847 90.86 112.47 44.59
N THR A 848 89.70 111.89 45.26
CA THR A 848 88.74 112.86 45.74
C THR A 848 88.49 112.77 47.24
N GLY A 849 89.58 112.47 48.01
CA GLY A 849 89.69 112.66 49.43
C GLY A 849 90.53 113.73 49.88
N HIS A 850 89.99 115.00 49.63
CA HIS A 850 90.30 116.20 50.30
C HIS A 850 89.18 117.02 49.89
#